data_048bdd8cd0283e643eb079402880f2ab
#
_entry.id   048bdd8cd0283e643eb079402880f2ab
#
_cell.length_a   1.000
_cell.length_b   1.000
_cell.length_c   1.000
_cell.angle_alpha   90.00
_cell.angle_beta   90.00
_cell.angle_gamma   90.00
#
_symmetry.space_group_name_H-M   'P 1'
#
loop_
_entity.id
_entity.type
_entity.pdbx_description
1 polymer ?
#
loop_
_entity_poly.entity_id
_entity_poly.type
_entity_poly.pdbx_seq_one_letter_code
_entity_poly.pdbx_strand_id
1 'polypeptide(L)'
;MSESSSTPSQTSGSRLHEGDSDHSLTDSDLTEGLDLGFDGAEDVLRAWRRGMRPDADLTVSEWADAHRWLSSRASAEPGRYRTARTPYLRGIMDAFSPSHPAQRISFMKAAQVGATEAGNNWIGFVIHHAPGPMLAVLPTVEMAKRTSRGRIDPLIEDSPALKERVSPARSRDAGNSMLSKEFPGGILVLTGANSATGLRSMPARYVFLDEVDAYPASADEEGDPVTLAEARTTTFAHRRKVFMVSTPTIRGLSRIEREFEASDQRRYFVPCPHCGHRQWLQFERLRWAKGRPETAVYHCEGCERPIAEHHKTEMLARGEWRATSVATDPTAIGFHLSALYSPIGWKSWEQIARDWLAAQGSDEMLRAARNTLLGETWIESGEAPEWQRLADRRVAFPAQIPAGGLFLTAGADVQKDRIEVDVWAWGRGLESWLVDHIVIPGGPDDPSCWEKLTALLSQTWQHENGAFMTLAKLAIDTGYESAAVYAWSRKQGIAQVAPVKGLEGFNRATPVSGPTFVDATVNGRKLKRGARLWTVATATFKAETYRYLRIERPSDEDLAQGMAHPAGTIHLPDWADSEWLKQLVAEQLVTIRDRRGYARQEWQKLRERNEALDARVYARAAAWILGADRFDERMWRQLERQAGVETVTAAAKPETAPTTEPQAGRITAPRRRGWKVSTPRYME
;
A
#
# COMPACT_ATOMS: atom_id res chain seq x y z
N MET A 1 71.60 23.18 1.82
CA MET A 1 72.28 23.46 3.11
C MET A 1 71.44 22.85 4.19
N SER A 2 72.04 21.85 4.84
CA SER A 2 71.84 21.19 6.13
C SER A 2 70.41 20.68 6.40
N GLU A 3 70.14 19.39 6.22
CA GLU A 3 70.45 18.24 7.10
C GLU A 3 70.07 18.44 8.55
N SER A 4 69.07 17.70 9.00
CA SER A 4 69.26 16.85 10.18
C SER A 4 68.15 15.80 10.26
N SER A 5 68.65 14.58 10.24
CA SER A 5 68.01 13.29 10.50
C SER A 5 67.52 13.18 11.95
N SER A 6 66.42 12.47 12.14
CA SER A 6 66.21 11.63 13.33
C SER A 6 65.24 10.50 13.04
N THR A 7 65.73 9.32 13.24
CA THR A 7 65.16 7.99 13.14
C THR A 7 64.02 7.76 14.14
N PRO A 8 62.97 7.01 13.82
CA PRO A 8 61.94 6.60 14.77
C PRO A 8 62.36 5.34 15.53
N SER A 9 62.14 5.37 16.81
CA SER A 9 62.27 4.26 17.74
C SER A 9 61.15 3.21 17.48
N GLN A 10 61.60 1.98 17.38
CA GLN A 10 60.74 0.78 17.40
C GLN A 10 60.00 0.70 18.74
N THR A 11 58.68 0.70 18.72
CA THR A 11 57.85 0.18 19.80
C THR A 11 57.22 -1.13 19.37
N SER A 12 57.55 -2.13 20.15
CA SER A 12 57.18 -3.52 20.10
C SER A 12 55.65 -3.71 19.93
N GLY A 13 55.27 -4.47 18.89
CA GLY A 13 53.93 -4.97 18.73
C GLY A 13 53.62 -6.00 19.82
N SER A 14 52.68 -5.68 20.66
CA SER A 14 51.98 -6.66 21.49
C SER A 14 50.99 -7.41 20.63
N ARG A 15 51.26 -8.66 20.34
CA ARG A 15 50.28 -9.64 19.83
C ARG A 15 49.18 -9.73 20.89
N LEU A 16 47.97 -9.32 20.54
CA LEU A 16 46.78 -9.73 21.26
C LEU A 16 46.60 -11.21 20.97
N HIS A 17 46.83 -12.02 21.99
CA HIS A 17 46.39 -13.39 22.05
C HIS A 17 44.84 -13.36 21.96
N GLU A 18 44.28 -13.93 20.92
CA GLU A 18 42.95 -14.49 20.93
C GLU A 18 42.98 -15.65 21.92
N GLY A 19 42.66 -15.34 23.16
CA GLY A 19 42.35 -16.32 24.19
C GLY A 19 40.86 -16.57 24.13
N ASP A 20 40.49 -17.67 23.52
CA ASP A 20 39.23 -18.39 23.80
C ASP A 20 39.15 -18.63 25.31
N SER A 21 38.44 -17.75 26.01
CA SER A 21 38.07 -17.97 27.41
C SER A 21 36.58 -18.18 27.48
N ASP A 22 36.15 -19.34 27.01
CA ASP A 22 34.94 -19.98 27.48
C ASP A 22 35.19 -20.41 28.95
N HIS A 23 35.26 -19.41 29.84
CA HIS A 23 35.24 -19.64 31.26
C HIS A 23 33.79 -19.93 31.66
N SER A 24 33.24 -21.05 31.24
CA SER A 24 32.16 -21.69 31.96
C SER A 24 32.70 -21.98 33.38
N LEU A 25 32.27 -21.17 34.35
CA LEU A 25 32.50 -21.45 35.77
C LEU A 25 32.12 -22.90 36.00
N THR A 26 33.12 -23.72 36.27
CA THR A 26 32.86 -25.13 36.58
C THR A 26 32.17 -25.25 37.92
N ASP A 27 31.40 -26.32 38.11
CA ASP A 27 30.71 -26.57 39.37
C ASP A 27 31.63 -26.56 40.60
N SER A 28 32.96 -26.75 40.42
CA SER A 28 34.00 -26.65 41.43
C SER A 28 34.36 -25.19 41.80
N ASP A 29 34.30 -24.26 40.83
CA ASP A 29 34.77 -22.84 41.05
C ASP A 29 33.81 -22.08 41.99
N LEU A 30 32.55 -22.48 42.09
CA LEU A 30 31.52 -21.81 42.91
C LEU A 30 31.53 -22.27 44.39
N THR A 31 32.34 -23.27 44.75
CA THR A 31 32.30 -23.88 46.10
C THR A 31 33.65 -24.04 46.75
N GLU A 32 34.74 -23.57 46.14
CA GLU A 32 36.05 -23.55 46.75
C GLU A 32 36.05 -22.66 48.01
N GLY A 33 36.09 -23.25 49.17
CA GLY A 33 36.09 -22.55 50.46
C GLY A 33 34.83 -22.63 51.31
N LEU A 34 33.75 -23.31 50.88
CA LEU A 34 32.56 -23.56 51.68
C LEU A 34 32.65 -24.91 52.38
N ASP A 35 33.08 -24.92 53.63
CA ASP A 35 32.98 -26.09 54.49
C ASP A 35 31.58 -26.20 55.08
N LEU A 36 30.76 -27.08 54.47
CA LEU A 36 29.40 -27.35 54.89
C LEU A 36 29.33 -28.73 55.51
N GLY A 37 29.83 -28.84 56.75
CA GLY A 37 29.88 -30.08 57.51
C GLY A 37 28.55 -30.52 58.15
N PHE A 38 27.39 -30.33 57.50
CA PHE A 38 26.09 -30.74 57.96
C PHE A 38 25.40 -31.73 57.00
N ASP A 39 24.53 -32.58 57.51
CA ASP A 39 23.72 -33.52 56.74
C ASP A 39 22.77 -32.74 55.80
N GLY A 40 22.80 -33.09 54.52
CA GLY A 40 22.06 -32.34 53.51
C GLY A 40 22.80 -31.13 52.89
N ALA A 41 24.05 -30.85 53.28
CA ALA A 41 24.87 -29.76 52.72
C ALA A 41 24.99 -29.82 51.18
N GLU A 42 25.15 -31.03 50.64
CA GLU A 42 25.21 -31.23 49.19
C GLU A 42 23.90 -30.87 48.47
N ASP A 43 22.76 -31.10 49.09
CA ASP A 43 21.45 -30.75 48.52
C ASP A 43 21.24 -29.24 48.54
N VAL A 44 21.68 -28.56 49.57
CA VAL A 44 21.67 -27.10 49.67
C VAL A 44 22.61 -26.50 48.63
N LEU A 45 23.85 -27.01 48.51
CA LEU A 45 24.80 -26.59 47.49
C LEU A 45 24.29 -26.83 46.08
N ARG A 46 23.68 -27.97 45.84
CA ARG A 46 23.06 -28.28 44.54
C ARG A 46 21.91 -27.32 44.22
N ALA A 47 21.07 -27.01 45.20
CA ALA A 47 20.01 -26.04 45.05
C ALA A 47 20.53 -24.61 44.83
N TRP A 48 21.59 -24.22 45.60
CA TRP A 48 22.24 -22.92 45.45
C TRP A 48 22.94 -22.77 44.09
N ARG A 49 23.73 -23.76 43.65
CA ARG A 49 24.36 -23.78 42.31
C ARG A 49 23.32 -23.69 41.22
N ARG A 50 22.18 -24.37 41.35
CA ARG A 50 21.09 -24.30 40.39
C ARG A 50 20.47 -22.89 40.32
N GLY A 51 20.33 -22.24 41.49
CA GLY A 51 19.80 -20.87 41.59
C GLY A 51 20.77 -19.77 41.12
N MET A 52 22.08 -20.03 41.24
CA MET A 52 23.14 -19.07 40.78
C MET A 52 23.54 -19.27 39.33
N ARG A 53 23.12 -20.33 38.67
CA ARG A 53 23.42 -20.59 37.30
C ARG A 53 22.69 -19.55 36.40
N PRO A 54 23.40 -18.78 35.59
CA PRO A 54 22.73 -17.88 34.62
C PRO A 54 21.79 -18.67 33.73
N ASP A 55 20.64 -18.10 33.41
CA ASP A 55 19.77 -18.67 32.40
C ASP A 55 20.53 -18.76 31.08
N ALA A 56 20.35 -19.87 30.34
CA ALA A 56 20.97 -20.05 29.04
C ALA A 56 20.48 -18.90 28.07
N ASP A 57 21.37 -18.34 27.28
CA ASP A 57 21.00 -17.38 26.25
C ASP A 57 20.32 -18.08 25.07
N LEU A 58 19.00 -18.31 25.18
CA LEU A 58 18.22 -19.02 24.18
C LEU A 58 17.53 -18.05 23.24
N THR A 59 17.55 -18.35 21.97
CA THR A 59 16.63 -17.75 21.01
C THR A 59 15.22 -18.32 21.15
N VAL A 60 14.22 -17.66 20.54
CA VAL A 60 12.83 -18.15 20.59
C VAL A 60 12.68 -19.52 19.94
N SER A 61 13.42 -19.80 18.84
CA SER A 61 13.37 -21.11 18.20
C SER A 61 14.01 -22.22 19.03
N GLU A 62 15.13 -21.95 19.68
CA GLU A 62 15.82 -22.90 20.59
C GLU A 62 14.95 -23.17 21.83
N TRP A 63 14.37 -22.12 22.41
CA TRP A 63 13.41 -22.27 23.49
C TRP A 63 12.22 -23.16 23.08
N ALA A 64 11.67 -22.93 21.87
CA ALA A 64 10.54 -23.71 21.38
C ALA A 64 10.90 -25.21 21.23
N ASP A 65 12.06 -25.50 20.63
CA ASP A 65 12.55 -26.87 20.48
C ASP A 65 12.84 -27.55 21.83
N ALA A 66 13.25 -26.77 22.87
CA ALA A 66 13.54 -27.30 24.20
C ALA A 66 12.30 -27.51 25.07
N HIS A 67 11.34 -26.59 25.05
CA HIS A 67 10.31 -26.49 26.09
C HIS A 67 8.88 -26.58 25.60
N ARG A 68 8.62 -26.38 24.28
CA ARG A 68 7.27 -26.29 23.73
C ARG A 68 6.66 -27.66 23.43
N TRP A 69 5.42 -27.88 23.89
CA TRP A 69 4.59 -29.03 23.56
C TRP A 69 3.34 -28.60 22.81
N LEU A 70 3.04 -29.29 21.73
CA LEU A 70 1.83 -29.08 20.92
C LEU A 70 0.70 -29.93 21.48
N SER A 71 -0.41 -29.28 21.80
CA SER A 71 -1.59 -29.95 22.32
C SER A 71 -2.31 -30.77 21.26
N SER A 72 -2.79 -31.95 21.62
CA SER A 72 -3.69 -32.75 20.77
C SER A 72 -5.04 -32.07 20.51
N ARG A 73 -5.41 -31.06 21.32
CA ARG A 73 -6.61 -30.24 21.13
C ARG A 73 -6.44 -29.13 20.10
N ALA A 74 -5.21 -28.74 19.78
CA ALA A 74 -4.90 -27.56 18.99
C ALA A 74 -4.00 -27.84 17.78
N SER A 75 -3.39 -29.03 17.68
CA SER A 75 -2.45 -29.38 16.61
C SER A 75 -2.79 -30.70 15.96
N ALA A 76 -2.61 -30.76 14.63
CA ALA A 76 -2.69 -32.01 13.88
C ALA A 76 -1.46 -32.92 14.12
N GLU A 77 -0.35 -32.36 14.59
CA GLU A 77 0.90 -33.06 14.92
C GLU A 77 1.22 -32.81 16.41
N PRO A 78 0.51 -33.47 17.36
CA PRO A 78 0.72 -33.25 18.79
C PRO A 78 2.07 -33.82 19.25
N GLY A 79 2.58 -33.26 20.35
CA GLY A 79 3.85 -33.69 20.94
C GLY A 79 4.87 -32.56 21.03
N ARG A 80 6.14 -32.91 21.11
CA ARG A 80 7.21 -31.91 21.21
C ARG A 80 7.33 -31.08 19.95
N TYR A 81 7.36 -29.76 20.09
CA TYR A 81 7.59 -28.85 18.93
C TYR A 81 8.96 -29.09 18.30
N ARG A 82 9.04 -28.94 16.99
CA ARG A 82 10.30 -29.11 16.25
C ARG A 82 10.40 -28.04 15.16
N THR A 83 11.29 -27.11 15.33
CA THR A 83 11.58 -26.07 14.32
C THR A 83 11.97 -26.67 12.97
N ALA A 84 12.62 -27.83 12.97
CA ALA A 84 12.99 -28.57 11.76
C ALA A 84 11.78 -28.97 10.88
N ARG A 85 10.56 -29.01 11.43
CA ARG A 85 9.32 -29.28 10.67
C ARG A 85 8.95 -28.11 9.73
N THR A 86 9.23 -26.89 10.18
CA THR A 86 8.97 -25.63 9.47
C THR A 86 10.22 -24.74 9.53
N PRO A 87 11.32 -25.11 8.84
CA PRO A 87 12.63 -24.47 9.04
C PRO A 87 12.64 -22.96 8.76
N TYR A 88 11.76 -22.48 7.87
CA TYR A 88 11.57 -21.06 7.58
C TYR A 88 11.08 -20.25 8.77
N LEU A 89 10.43 -20.86 9.78
CA LEU A 89 10.00 -20.14 10.99
C LEU A 89 11.15 -19.83 11.93
N ARG A 90 12.29 -20.53 11.83
CA ARG A 90 13.46 -20.27 12.69
C ARG A 90 13.85 -18.80 12.69
N GLY A 91 14.21 -18.25 11.51
CA GLY A 91 14.65 -16.87 11.42
C GLY A 91 13.61 -15.84 11.81
N ILE A 92 12.30 -16.16 11.65
CA ILE A 92 11.20 -15.31 12.10
C ILE A 92 11.13 -15.32 13.64
N MET A 93 11.16 -16.50 14.26
CA MET A 93 11.15 -16.65 15.72
C MET A 93 12.38 -16.03 16.37
N ASP A 94 13.56 -16.22 15.80
CA ASP A 94 14.80 -15.68 16.35
C ASP A 94 14.82 -14.13 16.29
N ALA A 95 14.11 -13.53 15.33
CA ALA A 95 13.93 -12.08 15.30
C ALA A 95 13.14 -11.52 16.49
N PHE A 96 12.34 -12.33 17.16
CA PHE A 96 11.63 -11.93 18.40
C PHE A 96 12.53 -11.93 19.63
N SER A 97 13.68 -12.58 19.57
CA SER A 97 14.61 -12.71 20.71
C SER A 97 15.16 -11.32 21.13
N PRO A 98 15.35 -11.07 22.44
CA PRO A 98 15.90 -9.80 22.90
C PRO A 98 17.29 -9.46 22.34
N SER A 99 18.10 -10.49 22.01
CA SER A 99 19.43 -10.35 21.41
C SER A 99 19.39 -9.90 19.95
N HIS A 100 18.28 -10.08 19.22
CA HIS A 100 18.17 -9.64 17.84
C HIS A 100 17.85 -8.14 17.75
N PRO A 101 18.51 -7.35 16.86
CA PRO A 101 18.35 -5.90 16.79
C PRO A 101 16.98 -5.42 16.26
N ALA A 102 16.26 -6.23 15.48
CA ALA A 102 14.97 -5.83 14.94
C ALA A 102 13.94 -5.55 16.05
N GLN A 103 13.20 -4.46 15.90
CA GLN A 103 12.12 -4.06 16.81
C GLN A 103 10.73 -4.24 16.17
N ARG A 104 10.63 -4.11 14.86
CA ARG A 104 9.40 -4.23 14.10
C ARG A 104 9.54 -5.38 13.10
N ILE A 105 8.72 -6.41 13.25
CA ILE A 105 8.77 -7.63 12.46
C ILE A 105 7.42 -7.81 11.78
N SER A 106 7.41 -7.87 10.45
CA SER A 106 6.22 -8.13 9.66
C SER A 106 6.31 -9.48 8.94
N PHE A 107 5.22 -10.23 8.91
CA PHE A 107 5.15 -11.49 8.18
C PHE A 107 3.92 -11.54 7.29
N MET A 108 4.08 -11.21 6.02
CA MET A 108 3.10 -11.37 4.96
C MET A 108 3.14 -12.82 4.47
N LYS A 109 2.04 -13.55 4.59
CA LYS A 109 2.10 -15.01 4.42
C LYS A 109 0.85 -15.60 3.76
N ALA A 110 1.03 -16.76 3.16
CA ALA A 110 -0.08 -17.64 2.78
C ALA A 110 -0.79 -18.22 4.02
N ALA A 111 -1.96 -18.80 3.82
CA ALA A 111 -2.67 -19.50 4.89
C ALA A 111 -1.94 -20.78 5.33
N GLN A 112 -2.06 -21.14 6.61
CA GLN A 112 -1.60 -22.42 7.18
C GLN A 112 -0.10 -22.74 7.01
N VAL A 113 0.76 -21.72 7.12
CA VAL A 113 2.23 -21.88 7.09
C VAL A 113 2.88 -21.81 8.50
N GLY A 114 2.08 -21.94 9.56
CA GLY A 114 2.58 -21.99 10.95
C GLY A 114 2.83 -20.63 11.60
N ALA A 115 2.39 -19.54 11.01
CA ALA A 115 2.68 -18.18 11.49
C ALA A 115 2.15 -17.90 12.91
N THR A 116 0.90 -18.28 13.20
CA THR A 116 0.31 -18.14 14.55
C THR A 116 1.07 -18.99 15.59
N GLU A 117 1.62 -20.15 15.19
CA GLU A 117 2.45 -20.96 16.11
C GLU A 117 3.78 -20.31 16.42
N ALA A 118 4.38 -19.55 15.47
CA ALA A 118 5.55 -18.73 15.78
C ALA A 118 5.23 -17.66 16.84
N GLY A 119 4.08 -17.00 16.74
CA GLY A 119 3.59 -16.09 17.78
C GLY A 119 3.32 -16.75 19.12
N ASN A 120 2.72 -17.96 19.11
CA ASN A 120 2.48 -18.74 20.33
C ASN A 120 3.80 -19.18 20.99
N ASN A 121 4.82 -19.58 20.20
CA ASN A 121 6.14 -19.89 20.71
C ASN A 121 6.80 -18.66 21.35
N TRP A 122 6.62 -17.49 20.74
CA TRP A 122 7.09 -16.24 21.33
C TRP A 122 6.37 -15.91 22.66
N ILE A 123 5.05 -16.11 22.76
CA ILE A 123 4.31 -15.98 24.02
C ILE A 123 4.90 -16.91 25.08
N GLY A 124 5.13 -18.18 24.74
CA GLY A 124 5.74 -19.13 25.66
C GLY A 124 7.14 -18.72 26.13
N PHE A 125 7.97 -18.25 25.20
CA PHE A 125 9.30 -17.72 25.49
C PHE A 125 9.24 -16.51 26.44
N VAL A 126 8.32 -15.59 26.21
CA VAL A 126 8.12 -14.42 27.08
C VAL A 126 7.69 -14.83 28.49
N ILE A 127 6.79 -15.79 28.61
CA ILE A 127 6.33 -16.28 29.93
C ILE A 127 7.47 -16.93 30.70
N HIS A 128 8.30 -17.73 30.06
CA HIS A 128 9.30 -18.57 30.73
C HIS A 128 10.69 -17.92 30.81
N HIS A 129 11.18 -17.36 29.69
CA HIS A 129 12.61 -17.03 29.54
C HIS A 129 12.91 -15.52 29.55
N ALA A 130 12.09 -14.71 28.90
CA ALA A 130 12.31 -13.25 28.83
C ALA A 130 11.08 -12.46 29.32
N PRO A 131 10.74 -12.55 30.61
CA PRO A 131 9.49 -12.00 31.12
C PRO A 131 9.36 -10.50 30.93
N GLY A 132 8.13 -10.08 30.69
CA GLY A 132 7.75 -8.67 30.49
C GLY A 132 6.27 -8.55 30.11
N PRO A 133 5.72 -7.34 30.16
CA PRO A 133 4.33 -7.10 29.76
C PRO A 133 4.16 -7.31 28.26
N MET A 134 3.21 -8.15 27.87
CA MET A 134 2.91 -8.52 26.49
C MET A 134 1.44 -8.29 26.17
N LEU A 135 1.19 -7.63 25.03
CA LEU A 135 -0.14 -7.40 24.46
C LEU A 135 -0.30 -8.24 23.20
N ALA A 136 -1.29 -9.13 23.17
CA ALA A 136 -1.67 -9.91 21.99
C ALA A 136 -3.02 -9.40 21.46
N VAL A 137 -3.04 -8.96 20.21
CA VAL A 137 -4.21 -8.34 19.57
C VAL A 137 -4.72 -9.26 18.46
N LEU A 138 -6.00 -9.59 18.49
CA LEU A 138 -6.72 -10.37 17.50
C LEU A 138 -7.75 -9.45 16.81
N PRO A 139 -8.33 -9.81 15.66
CA PRO A 139 -9.31 -8.97 14.98
C PRO A 139 -10.49 -8.52 15.85
N THR A 140 -11.00 -9.39 16.70
CA THR A 140 -12.11 -9.09 17.61
C THR A 140 -11.89 -9.66 19.02
N VAL A 141 -12.56 -9.09 20.02
CA VAL A 141 -12.53 -9.59 21.39
C VAL A 141 -13.02 -11.04 21.47
N GLU A 142 -14.01 -11.43 20.67
CA GLU A 142 -14.50 -12.81 20.63
C GLU A 142 -13.43 -13.78 20.07
N MET A 143 -12.66 -13.37 19.07
CA MET A 143 -11.52 -14.14 18.60
C MET A 143 -10.43 -14.24 19.67
N ALA A 144 -10.17 -13.17 20.41
CA ALA A 144 -9.22 -13.19 21.53
C ALA A 144 -9.63 -14.22 22.59
N LYS A 145 -10.90 -14.27 23.00
CA LYS A 145 -11.43 -15.29 23.91
C LYS A 145 -11.30 -16.71 23.36
N ARG A 146 -11.59 -16.92 22.07
CA ARG A 146 -11.46 -18.22 21.41
C ARG A 146 -10.00 -18.66 21.33
N THR A 147 -9.10 -17.77 20.98
CA THR A 147 -7.65 -18.03 20.94
C THR A 147 -7.09 -18.35 22.31
N SER A 148 -7.52 -17.62 23.33
CA SER A 148 -7.14 -17.93 24.72
C SER A 148 -7.48 -19.38 25.09
N ARG A 149 -8.75 -19.76 24.95
CA ARG A 149 -9.21 -21.13 25.32
C ARG A 149 -8.63 -22.24 24.43
N GLY A 150 -8.57 -21.97 23.11
CA GLY A 150 -8.22 -22.99 22.12
C GLY A 150 -6.73 -23.15 21.88
N ARG A 151 -5.92 -22.14 22.22
CA ARG A 151 -4.47 -22.15 21.93
C ARG A 151 -3.60 -21.79 23.11
N ILE A 152 -3.90 -20.70 23.85
CA ILE A 152 -3.04 -20.21 24.93
C ILE A 152 -3.19 -21.08 26.20
N ASP A 153 -4.40 -21.42 26.60
CA ASP A 153 -4.60 -22.31 27.72
C ASP A 153 -3.95 -23.70 27.49
N PRO A 154 -4.15 -24.39 26.33
CA PRO A 154 -3.41 -25.60 25.99
C PRO A 154 -1.89 -25.43 25.90
N LEU A 155 -1.39 -24.29 25.39
CA LEU A 155 0.03 -23.97 25.37
C LEU A 155 0.63 -24.02 26.77
N ILE A 156 -0.05 -23.41 27.75
CA ILE A 156 0.39 -23.33 29.14
C ILE A 156 0.24 -24.68 29.81
N GLU A 157 -0.90 -25.36 29.66
CA GLU A 157 -1.21 -26.63 30.32
C GLU A 157 -0.30 -27.78 29.87
N ASP A 158 0.01 -27.86 28.56
CA ASP A 158 0.73 -28.99 27.98
C ASP A 158 2.25 -28.78 27.93
N SER A 159 2.75 -27.57 28.18
CA SER A 159 4.20 -27.28 28.27
C SER A 159 4.63 -27.17 29.72
N PRO A 160 5.40 -28.15 30.25
CA PRO A 160 5.73 -28.22 31.70
C PRO A 160 6.37 -26.91 32.19
N ALA A 161 7.31 -26.34 31.45
CA ALA A 161 7.98 -25.08 31.79
C ALA A 161 7.03 -23.91 31.98
N LEU A 162 5.91 -23.85 31.24
CA LEU A 162 4.91 -22.81 31.36
C LEU A 162 3.90 -23.07 32.50
N LYS A 163 3.54 -24.33 32.69
CA LYS A 163 2.63 -24.75 33.76
C LYS A 163 3.14 -24.38 35.14
N GLU A 164 4.46 -24.41 35.33
CA GLU A 164 5.10 -24.01 36.59
C GLU A 164 5.09 -22.49 36.80
N ARG A 165 4.94 -21.70 35.76
CA ARG A 165 5.01 -20.22 35.79
C ARG A 165 3.64 -19.56 35.87
N VAL A 166 2.60 -20.18 35.33
CA VAL A 166 1.24 -19.60 35.26
C VAL A 166 0.29 -20.44 36.10
N SER A 167 -0.22 -19.85 37.18
CA SER A 167 -1.21 -20.49 38.02
C SER A 167 -2.53 -20.70 37.29
N PRO A 168 -3.23 -21.85 37.51
CA PRO A 168 -4.54 -22.05 36.90
C PRO A 168 -5.55 -21.00 37.38
N ALA A 169 -6.41 -20.53 36.48
CA ALA A 169 -7.46 -19.58 36.79
C ALA A 169 -8.42 -20.14 37.82
N ARG A 170 -8.54 -19.46 38.97
CA ARG A 170 -9.51 -19.79 40.02
C ARG A 170 -10.61 -18.73 40.03
N SER A 171 -11.82 -19.12 40.47
CA SER A 171 -13.00 -18.23 40.45
C SER A 171 -12.86 -16.95 41.30
N ARG A 172 -11.83 -16.85 42.14
CA ARG A 172 -11.52 -15.69 43.00
C ARG A 172 -10.15 -15.05 42.72
N ASP A 173 -9.45 -15.52 41.70
CA ASP A 173 -8.13 -15.01 41.32
C ASP A 173 -8.30 -13.92 40.27
N ALA A 174 -8.08 -12.64 40.63
CA ALA A 174 -8.22 -11.49 39.75
C ALA A 174 -7.11 -11.41 38.70
N GLY A 175 -5.96 -12.07 38.89
CA GLY A 175 -4.79 -12.01 38.02
C GLY A 175 -4.90 -12.89 36.79
N ASN A 176 -5.53 -14.05 36.90
CA ASN A 176 -5.67 -15.03 35.82
C ASN A 176 -7.12 -15.15 35.35
N SER A 177 -7.41 -14.46 34.25
CA SER A 177 -8.71 -14.47 33.55
C SER A 177 -8.58 -15.12 32.19
N MET A 178 -9.71 -15.17 31.47
CA MET A 178 -9.72 -15.60 30.06
C MET A 178 -8.83 -14.74 29.15
N LEU A 179 -8.76 -13.43 29.39
CA LEU A 179 -8.02 -12.48 28.56
C LEU A 179 -6.72 -11.97 29.20
N SER A 180 -6.38 -12.48 30.38
CA SER A 180 -5.18 -12.06 31.11
C SER A 180 -4.51 -13.29 31.77
N LYS A 181 -3.17 -13.37 31.63
CA LYS A 181 -2.35 -14.39 32.26
C LYS A 181 -1.17 -13.73 32.95
N GLU A 182 -1.17 -13.75 34.27
CA GLU A 182 -0.06 -13.25 35.08
C GLU A 182 1.00 -14.34 35.29
N PHE A 183 2.25 -13.96 35.25
CA PHE A 183 3.40 -14.81 35.49
C PHE A 183 4.53 -14.00 36.15
N PRO A 184 5.50 -14.64 36.81
CA PRO A 184 6.60 -13.92 37.44
C PRO A 184 7.35 -13.01 36.44
N GLY A 185 7.36 -11.72 36.73
CA GLY A 185 8.04 -10.70 35.91
C GLY A 185 7.24 -10.17 34.73
N GLY A 186 5.95 -10.55 34.53
CA GLY A 186 5.15 -10.06 33.44
C GLY A 186 3.68 -10.43 33.45
N ILE A 187 2.99 -9.97 32.43
CA ILE A 187 1.58 -10.25 32.17
C ILE A 187 1.35 -10.36 30.68
N LEU A 188 0.57 -11.33 30.25
CA LEU A 188 0.00 -11.42 28.91
C LEU A 188 -1.45 -10.94 28.92
N VAL A 189 -1.77 -9.94 28.12
CA VAL A 189 -3.15 -9.48 27.90
C VAL A 189 -3.53 -9.75 26.46
N LEU A 190 -4.70 -10.38 26.26
CA LEU A 190 -5.30 -10.59 24.94
C LEU A 190 -6.47 -9.60 24.75
N THR A 191 -6.55 -8.98 23.59
CA THR A 191 -7.64 -8.04 23.27
C THR A 191 -8.04 -8.12 21.79
N GLY A 192 -9.15 -7.47 21.45
CA GLY A 192 -9.58 -7.30 20.08
C GLY A 192 -9.15 -5.94 19.51
N ALA A 193 -8.79 -5.91 18.23
CA ALA A 193 -8.47 -4.68 17.50
C ALA A 193 -9.67 -3.72 17.42
N ASN A 194 -10.89 -4.21 17.67
CA ASN A 194 -12.12 -3.41 17.71
C ASN A 194 -12.40 -2.80 19.10
N SER A 195 -11.49 -2.94 20.09
CA SER A 195 -11.66 -2.40 21.43
C SER A 195 -10.58 -1.38 21.75
N ALA A 196 -10.88 -0.11 21.64
CA ALA A 196 -9.93 0.97 21.98
C ALA A 196 -9.49 0.91 23.44
N THR A 197 -10.40 0.62 24.37
CA THR A 197 -10.09 0.44 25.80
C THR A 197 -9.11 -0.70 26.03
N GLY A 198 -9.29 -1.85 25.34
CA GLY A 198 -8.38 -2.98 25.43
C GLY A 198 -6.97 -2.67 24.91
N LEU A 199 -6.88 -1.91 23.81
CA LEU A 199 -5.62 -1.48 23.21
C LEU A 199 -4.83 -0.48 24.06
N ARG A 200 -5.49 0.21 25.00
CA ARG A 200 -4.88 1.20 25.90
C ARG A 200 -4.63 0.68 27.31
N SER A 201 -4.98 -0.56 27.59
CA SER A 201 -5.09 -1.08 28.93
C SER A 201 -3.78 -1.08 29.75
N MET A 202 -2.61 -1.18 29.09
CA MET A 202 -1.33 -1.31 29.80
C MET A 202 -0.12 -0.90 28.94
N PRO A 203 1.00 -0.48 29.56
CA PRO A 203 2.30 -0.44 28.86
C PRO A 203 2.73 -1.85 28.43
N ALA A 204 3.26 -2.01 27.23
CA ALA A 204 3.69 -3.29 26.70
C ALA A 204 5.11 -3.23 26.15
N ARG A 205 5.95 -4.18 26.56
CA ARG A 205 7.27 -4.40 25.96
C ARG A 205 7.16 -5.18 24.66
N TYR A 206 6.21 -6.11 24.61
CA TYR A 206 5.99 -7.03 23.51
C TYR A 206 4.57 -6.86 22.98
N VAL A 207 4.44 -6.71 21.65
CA VAL A 207 3.14 -6.55 20.98
C VAL A 207 3.05 -7.57 19.84
N PHE A 208 2.08 -8.48 19.95
CA PHE A 208 1.78 -9.46 18.91
C PHE A 208 0.43 -9.10 18.26
N LEU A 209 0.43 -8.82 16.96
CA LEU A 209 -0.72 -8.42 16.17
C LEU A 209 -1.03 -9.51 15.13
N ASP A 210 -2.03 -10.34 15.39
CA ASP A 210 -2.39 -11.47 14.53
C ASP A 210 -3.53 -11.09 13.58
N GLU A 211 -3.38 -11.39 12.28
CA GLU A 211 -4.29 -11.12 11.18
C GLU A 211 -4.67 -9.62 11.05
N VAL A 212 -3.63 -8.77 10.92
CA VAL A 212 -3.78 -7.30 10.90
C VAL A 212 -4.63 -6.75 9.75
N ASP A 213 -4.74 -7.47 8.64
CA ASP A 213 -5.59 -7.08 7.51
C ASP A 213 -7.10 -7.25 7.81
N ALA A 214 -7.43 -8.06 8.83
CA ALA A 214 -8.80 -8.21 9.32
C ALA A 214 -9.19 -7.16 10.38
N TYR A 215 -8.29 -6.25 10.76
CA TYR A 215 -8.60 -5.20 11.74
C TYR A 215 -9.52 -4.13 11.16
N PRO A 216 -10.39 -3.51 11.98
CA PRO A 216 -11.16 -2.36 11.53
C PRO A 216 -10.24 -1.18 11.17
N ALA A 217 -10.73 -0.24 10.36
CA ALA A 217 -10.00 0.98 10.02
C ALA A 217 -9.75 1.86 11.27
N SER A 218 -10.69 1.84 12.23
CA SER A 218 -10.59 2.56 13.50
C SER A 218 -11.17 1.68 14.63
N ALA A 219 -10.52 1.67 15.79
CA ALA A 219 -11.04 1.05 17.01
C ALA A 219 -11.94 2.05 17.74
N ASP A 220 -13.23 1.73 17.88
CA ASP A 220 -14.21 2.59 18.58
C ASP A 220 -14.12 4.08 18.18
N GLU A 221 -13.84 4.39 16.92
CA GLU A 221 -13.62 5.74 16.36
C GLU A 221 -12.40 6.50 16.92
N GLU A 222 -11.53 5.86 17.71
CA GLU A 222 -10.37 6.49 18.36
C GLU A 222 -9.06 6.41 17.55
N GLY A 223 -9.07 5.74 16.41
CA GLY A 223 -7.93 5.66 15.50
C GLY A 223 -7.49 4.24 15.11
N ASP A 224 -6.43 4.16 14.33
CA ASP A 224 -5.93 2.87 13.82
C ASP A 224 -5.46 1.94 14.96
N PRO A 225 -5.97 0.70 15.02
CA PRO A 225 -5.67 -0.25 16.09
C PRO A 225 -4.18 -0.57 16.24
N VAL A 226 -3.43 -0.64 15.13
CA VAL A 226 -1.99 -0.91 15.15
C VAL A 226 -1.25 0.24 15.84
N THR A 227 -1.55 1.47 15.44
CA THR A 227 -0.98 2.67 16.05
C THR A 227 -1.30 2.77 17.55
N LEU A 228 -2.53 2.46 17.94
CA LEU A 228 -2.95 2.47 19.36
C LEU A 228 -2.19 1.42 20.18
N ALA A 229 -2.00 0.21 19.65
CA ALA A 229 -1.23 -0.84 20.31
C ALA A 229 0.26 -0.50 20.42
N GLU A 230 0.87 0.02 19.34
CA GLU A 230 2.28 0.40 19.33
C GLU A 230 2.60 1.57 20.28
N ALA A 231 1.67 2.50 20.45
CA ALA A 231 1.84 3.58 21.43
C ALA A 231 2.08 3.06 22.86
N ARG A 232 1.66 1.83 23.18
CA ARG A 232 1.92 1.18 24.48
C ARG A 232 3.38 0.80 24.68
N THR A 233 4.17 0.76 23.61
CA THR A 233 5.59 0.39 23.66
C THR A 233 6.52 1.57 23.94
N THR A 234 6.02 2.79 24.05
CA THR A 234 6.83 4.03 24.17
C THR A 234 7.81 4.00 25.31
N THR A 235 7.43 3.49 26.48
CA THR A 235 8.31 3.36 27.64
C THR A 235 9.39 2.27 27.51
N PHE A 236 9.25 1.40 26.50
CA PHE A 236 10.19 0.31 26.18
C PHE A 236 10.93 0.56 24.86
N ALA A 237 11.04 1.79 24.39
CA ALA A 237 11.51 2.15 23.04
C ALA A 237 12.75 1.37 22.55
N HIS A 238 13.75 1.11 23.43
CA HIS A 238 14.98 0.40 23.07
C HIS A 238 14.90 -1.14 23.22
N ARG A 239 13.84 -1.66 23.83
CA ARG A 239 13.69 -3.11 24.12
C ARG A 239 12.37 -3.66 23.63
N ARG A 240 11.59 -2.87 22.90
CA ARG A 240 10.31 -3.28 22.35
C ARG A 240 10.49 -4.29 21.24
N LYS A 241 9.51 -5.16 21.08
CA LYS A 241 9.33 -6.02 19.93
C LYS A 241 7.88 -5.96 19.50
N VAL A 242 7.65 -5.70 18.23
CA VAL A 242 6.32 -5.68 17.61
C VAL A 242 6.32 -6.71 16.48
N PHE A 243 5.46 -7.68 16.57
CA PHE A 243 5.26 -8.70 15.53
C PHE A 243 3.88 -8.53 14.91
N MET A 244 3.84 -8.33 13.60
CA MET A 244 2.63 -8.23 12.79
C MET A 244 2.59 -9.38 11.80
N VAL A 245 1.46 -10.05 11.72
CA VAL A 245 1.27 -11.14 10.77
C VAL A 245 -0.11 -11.09 10.15
N SER A 246 -0.20 -11.35 8.86
CA SER A 246 -1.47 -11.51 8.16
C SER A 246 -1.32 -12.21 6.82
N THR A 247 -2.41 -12.80 6.37
CA THR A 247 -2.65 -13.03 4.95
C THR A 247 -3.06 -11.71 4.32
N PRO A 248 -2.41 -11.27 3.22
CA PRO A 248 -2.72 -9.99 2.59
C PRO A 248 -4.08 -10.02 1.90
N THR A 249 -4.67 -8.86 1.65
CA THR A 249 -5.99 -8.72 1.03
C THR A 249 -5.90 -8.07 -0.35
N ILE A 250 -6.27 -6.81 -0.48
CA ILE A 250 -6.28 -6.05 -1.73
C ILE A 250 -5.08 -5.11 -1.75
N ARG A 251 -4.39 -5.01 -2.89
CA ARG A 251 -3.24 -4.13 -3.09
C ARG A 251 -3.58 -2.68 -2.72
N GLY A 252 -2.68 -2.03 -2.00
CA GLY A 252 -2.86 -0.66 -1.52
C GLY A 252 -3.79 -0.50 -0.30
N LEU A 253 -4.63 -1.50 0.01
CA LEU A 253 -5.46 -1.53 1.22
C LEU A 253 -4.90 -2.46 2.30
N SER A 254 -4.10 -3.45 1.92
CA SER A 254 -3.49 -4.42 2.82
C SER A 254 -2.50 -3.74 3.75
N ARG A 255 -2.74 -3.87 5.08
CA ARG A 255 -1.81 -3.36 6.08
C ARG A 255 -0.49 -4.12 6.08
N ILE A 256 -0.58 -5.46 5.98
CA ILE A 256 0.62 -6.29 6.02
C ILE A 256 1.50 -6.10 4.78
N GLU A 257 0.91 -5.82 3.61
CA GLU A 257 1.67 -5.47 2.41
C GLU A 257 2.46 -4.19 2.62
N ARG A 258 1.83 -3.12 3.11
CA ARG A 258 2.49 -1.85 3.40
C ARG A 258 3.65 -2.00 4.40
N GLU A 259 3.47 -2.81 5.44
CA GLU A 259 4.52 -3.10 6.41
C GLU A 259 5.68 -3.91 5.80
N PHE A 260 5.36 -4.86 4.94
CA PHE A 260 6.35 -5.64 4.21
C PHE A 260 7.12 -4.77 3.21
N GLU A 261 6.44 -3.92 2.44
CA GLU A 261 7.07 -3.01 1.47
C GLU A 261 8.00 -1.97 2.12
N ALA A 262 7.66 -1.49 3.33
CA ALA A 262 8.51 -0.57 4.09
C ALA A 262 9.74 -1.22 4.75
N SER A 263 9.80 -2.56 4.78
CA SER A 263 10.85 -3.36 5.40
C SER A 263 11.96 -3.76 4.43
N ASP A 264 12.89 -4.61 4.88
CA ASP A 264 13.95 -5.21 4.04
C ASP A 264 13.46 -6.35 3.11
N GLN A 265 12.15 -6.67 3.11
CA GLN A 265 11.46 -7.54 2.16
C GLN A 265 12.10 -8.93 2.00
N ARG A 266 12.38 -9.63 3.09
CA ARG A 266 13.05 -10.93 3.06
C ARG A 266 12.22 -11.98 2.35
N ARG A 267 12.91 -12.76 1.49
CA ARG A 267 12.40 -13.96 0.83
C ARG A 267 13.19 -15.18 1.28
N TYR A 268 12.53 -16.34 1.33
CA TYR A 268 13.17 -17.58 1.74
C TYR A 268 13.76 -18.29 0.53
N PHE A 269 15.11 -18.27 0.42
CA PHE A 269 15.86 -18.85 -0.68
C PHE A 269 16.21 -20.31 -0.36
N VAL A 270 15.87 -21.21 -1.27
CA VAL A 270 16.12 -22.64 -1.16
C VAL A 270 17.05 -23.10 -2.29
N PRO A 271 17.99 -24.05 -2.04
CA PRO A 271 18.86 -24.55 -3.08
C PRO A 271 18.12 -25.52 -4.01
N CYS A 272 18.41 -25.45 -5.30
CA CYS A 272 17.98 -26.47 -6.26
C CYS A 272 18.71 -27.79 -5.99
N PRO A 273 18.02 -28.94 -5.92
CA PRO A 273 18.66 -30.24 -5.67
C PRO A 273 19.57 -30.70 -6.82
N HIS A 274 19.42 -30.13 -8.02
CA HIS A 274 20.18 -30.54 -9.22
C HIS A 274 21.44 -29.70 -9.47
N CYS A 275 21.36 -28.38 -9.28
CA CYS A 275 22.47 -27.46 -9.61
C CYS A 275 22.94 -26.61 -8.43
N GLY A 276 22.28 -26.67 -7.27
CA GLY A 276 22.63 -25.86 -6.10
C GLY A 276 22.21 -24.39 -6.19
N HIS A 277 21.67 -23.92 -7.32
CA HIS A 277 21.21 -22.53 -7.47
C HIS A 277 20.20 -22.19 -6.37
N ARG A 278 20.43 -21.05 -5.68
CA ARG A 278 19.52 -20.58 -4.62
C ARG A 278 18.50 -19.63 -5.18
N GLN A 279 17.23 -19.99 -5.03
CA GLN A 279 16.06 -19.29 -5.56
C GLN A 279 14.96 -19.24 -4.51
N TRP A 280 14.12 -18.22 -4.55
CA TRP A 280 12.86 -18.21 -3.82
C TRP A 280 11.74 -18.77 -4.70
N LEU A 281 10.80 -19.52 -4.09
CA LEU A 281 9.79 -20.23 -4.84
C LEU A 281 8.70 -19.25 -5.36
N GLN A 282 8.57 -19.18 -6.69
CA GLN A 282 7.61 -18.36 -7.44
C GLN A 282 6.55 -19.26 -8.05
N PHE A 283 5.31 -18.82 -8.02
CA PHE A 283 4.18 -19.62 -8.50
C PHE A 283 4.27 -19.93 -10.01
N GLU A 284 4.75 -18.98 -10.80
CA GLU A 284 4.90 -19.09 -12.25
C GLU A 284 5.86 -20.22 -12.67
N ARG A 285 6.71 -20.66 -11.75
CA ARG A 285 7.64 -21.79 -11.98
C ARG A 285 7.06 -23.15 -11.54
N LEU A 286 5.90 -23.17 -10.90
CA LEU A 286 5.13 -24.39 -10.68
C LEU A 286 4.37 -24.71 -11.97
N ARG A 287 4.73 -25.78 -12.65
CA ARG A 287 4.15 -26.17 -13.95
C ARG A 287 3.52 -27.55 -13.88
N TRP A 288 2.43 -27.71 -14.60
CA TRP A 288 1.71 -28.98 -14.74
C TRP A 288 1.14 -29.13 -16.14
N ALA A 289 0.87 -30.36 -16.57
CA ALA A 289 0.20 -30.62 -17.83
C ALA A 289 -1.25 -30.12 -17.79
N LYS A 290 -1.75 -29.60 -18.90
CA LYS A 290 -3.10 -29.02 -19.01
C LYS A 290 -4.17 -30.01 -18.49
N GLY A 291 -4.92 -29.57 -17.48
CA GLY A 291 -5.97 -30.34 -16.83
C GLY A 291 -5.48 -31.51 -15.95
N ARG A 292 -4.15 -31.59 -15.66
CA ARG A 292 -3.54 -32.69 -14.89
C ARG A 292 -2.69 -32.13 -13.73
N PRO A 293 -3.31 -31.58 -12.68
CA PRO A 293 -2.60 -30.99 -11.55
C PRO A 293 -1.69 -31.98 -10.79
N GLU A 294 -1.96 -33.28 -10.87
CA GLU A 294 -1.14 -34.34 -10.31
C GLU A 294 0.29 -34.41 -10.91
N THR A 295 0.49 -33.77 -12.06
CA THR A 295 1.80 -33.67 -12.72
C THR A 295 2.60 -32.44 -12.28
N ALA A 296 2.15 -31.71 -11.24
CA ALA A 296 2.77 -30.47 -10.81
C ALA A 296 4.20 -30.68 -10.32
N VAL A 297 5.14 -29.97 -10.95
CA VAL A 297 6.57 -29.93 -10.60
C VAL A 297 7.07 -28.50 -10.64
N TYR A 298 8.04 -28.19 -9.79
CA TYR A 298 8.65 -26.87 -9.77
C TYR A 298 9.87 -26.82 -10.73
N HIS A 299 9.99 -25.79 -11.55
CA HIS A 299 11.11 -25.62 -12.47
C HIS A 299 12.17 -24.68 -11.88
N CYS A 300 13.41 -25.16 -11.79
CA CYS A 300 14.53 -24.36 -11.28
C CYS A 300 14.78 -23.13 -12.16
N GLU A 301 15.03 -21.99 -11.52
CA GLU A 301 15.36 -20.72 -12.20
C GLU A 301 16.72 -20.78 -12.93
N GLY A 302 17.68 -21.49 -12.36
CA GLY A 302 19.05 -21.53 -12.89
C GLY A 302 19.29 -22.60 -13.94
N CYS A 303 18.70 -23.79 -13.83
CA CYS A 303 18.96 -24.92 -14.75
C CYS A 303 17.72 -25.44 -15.49
N GLU A 304 16.56 -24.84 -15.27
CA GLU A 304 15.24 -25.19 -15.87
C GLU A 304 14.79 -26.65 -15.64
N ARG A 305 15.55 -27.45 -14.88
CA ARG A 305 15.17 -28.84 -14.58
C ARG A 305 13.94 -28.89 -13.68
N PRO A 306 13.02 -29.85 -13.89
CA PRO A 306 11.90 -30.08 -13.00
C PRO A 306 12.39 -30.61 -11.65
N ILE A 307 11.84 -30.09 -10.57
CA ILE A 307 12.09 -30.51 -9.20
C ILE A 307 10.82 -31.18 -8.69
N ALA A 308 10.92 -32.45 -8.34
CA ALA A 308 9.79 -33.18 -7.76
C ALA A 308 9.60 -32.81 -6.27
N GLU A 309 8.37 -32.87 -5.79
CA GLU A 309 8.01 -32.39 -4.46
C GLU A 309 8.76 -33.08 -3.31
N HIS A 310 9.17 -34.34 -3.47
CA HIS A 310 9.90 -35.06 -2.42
C HIS A 310 11.22 -34.42 -2.01
N HIS A 311 11.84 -33.58 -2.87
CA HIS A 311 13.03 -32.79 -2.55
C HIS A 311 12.73 -31.63 -1.61
N LYS A 312 11.46 -31.24 -1.44
CA LYS A 312 11.05 -30.03 -0.71
C LYS A 312 11.57 -30.02 0.73
N THR A 313 11.52 -31.14 1.43
CA THR A 313 12.00 -31.22 2.81
C THR A 313 13.48 -30.83 2.95
N GLU A 314 14.34 -31.38 2.10
CA GLU A 314 15.76 -31.06 2.10
C GLU A 314 16.03 -29.62 1.66
N MET A 315 15.31 -29.16 0.63
CA MET A 315 15.40 -27.77 0.17
C MET A 315 15.04 -26.78 1.27
N LEU A 316 13.95 -27.05 2.00
CA LEU A 316 13.53 -26.19 3.12
C LEU A 316 14.53 -26.21 4.26
N ALA A 317 15.07 -27.39 4.63
CA ALA A 317 16.07 -27.51 5.71
C ALA A 317 17.34 -26.72 5.43
N ARG A 318 17.72 -26.57 4.14
CA ARG A 318 18.90 -25.82 3.67
C ARG A 318 18.58 -24.41 3.18
N GLY A 319 17.35 -23.95 3.38
CA GLY A 319 16.91 -22.61 3.01
C GLY A 319 17.42 -21.55 3.96
N GLU A 320 17.41 -20.30 3.48
CA GLU A 320 17.83 -19.12 4.25
C GLU A 320 17.02 -17.89 3.85
N TRP A 321 16.80 -17.01 4.82
CA TRP A 321 16.18 -15.72 4.57
C TRP A 321 17.21 -14.72 4.04
N ARG A 322 16.87 -14.03 2.93
CA ARG A 322 17.70 -12.96 2.37
C ARG A 322 16.86 -11.71 2.17
N ALA A 323 17.42 -10.56 2.55
CA ALA A 323 16.83 -9.26 2.24
C ALA A 323 16.87 -9.02 0.72
N THR A 324 15.78 -8.49 0.17
CA THR A 324 15.65 -8.15 -1.25
C THR A 324 15.47 -6.64 -1.48
N SER A 325 15.37 -5.87 -0.39
CA SER A 325 15.23 -4.42 -0.40
C SER A 325 15.99 -3.80 0.78
N VAL A 326 16.07 -2.48 0.78
CA VAL A 326 16.61 -1.70 1.91
C VAL A 326 15.42 -1.11 2.68
N ALA A 327 15.34 -1.44 3.98
CA ALA A 327 14.27 -0.93 4.83
C ALA A 327 14.37 0.57 5.04
N THR A 328 13.22 1.25 5.10
CA THR A 328 13.15 2.67 5.47
C THR A 328 13.60 2.88 6.94
N ASP A 329 13.18 1.96 7.83
CA ASP A 329 13.64 1.90 9.23
C ASP A 329 14.56 0.67 9.38
N PRO A 330 15.85 0.84 9.75
CA PRO A 330 16.80 -0.26 9.88
C PRO A 330 16.42 -1.28 10.97
N THR A 331 15.50 -0.95 11.87
CA THR A 331 14.97 -1.87 12.89
C THR A 331 13.75 -2.66 12.42
N ALA A 332 13.24 -2.37 11.20
CA ALA A 332 12.10 -3.05 10.60
C ALA A 332 12.56 -4.15 9.64
N ILE A 333 12.12 -5.37 9.87
CA ILE A 333 12.35 -6.51 8.99
C ILE A 333 11.03 -7.12 8.56
N GLY A 334 10.94 -7.56 7.30
CA GLY A 334 9.73 -8.16 6.75
C GLY A 334 10.00 -9.50 6.09
N PHE A 335 9.09 -10.43 6.30
CA PHE A 335 9.15 -11.78 5.75
C PHE A 335 7.96 -12.02 4.84
N HIS A 336 8.18 -12.71 3.71
CA HIS A 336 7.10 -13.18 2.86
C HIS A 336 7.23 -14.67 2.58
N LEU A 337 6.10 -15.40 2.64
CA LEU A 337 6.07 -16.84 2.38
C LEU A 337 4.77 -17.27 1.71
N SER A 338 4.86 -17.98 0.58
CA SER A 338 3.73 -18.63 -0.10
C SER A 338 3.49 -20.06 0.42
N ALA A 339 2.35 -20.66 0.07
CA ALA A 339 2.07 -22.07 0.38
C ALA A 339 2.97 -23.06 -0.38
N LEU A 340 3.76 -22.62 -1.38
CA LEU A 340 4.75 -23.45 -2.04
C LEU A 340 5.79 -24.02 -1.05
N TYR A 341 6.01 -23.33 0.06
CA TYR A 341 6.90 -23.76 1.15
C TYR A 341 6.22 -24.66 2.20
N SER A 342 4.93 -24.97 2.03
CA SER A 342 4.22 -25.82 2.97
C SER A 342 4.90 -27.18 3.10
N PRO A 343 5.16 -27.69 4.32
CA PRO A 343 5.82 -28.99 4.52
C PRO A 343 5.08 -30.14 3.85
N ILE A 344 5.81 -31.18 3.47
CA ILE A 344 5.21 -32.42 2.93
C ILE A 344 4.20 -32.96 3.95
N GLY A 345 3.00 -33.33 3.46
CA GLY A 345 1.89 -33.80 4.28
C GLY A 345 0.92 -32.69 4.73
N TRP A 346 1.24 -31.41 4.52
CA TRP A 346 0.30 -30.31 4.74
C TRP A 346 -0.37 -29.92 3.41
N LYS A 347 0.23 -29.01 2.64
CA LYS A 347 -0.27 -28.54 1.34
C LYS A 347 0.72 -28.94 0.25
N SER A 348 0.35 -29.87 -0.65
CA SER A 348 1.22 -30.30 -1.74
C SER A 348 1.19 -29.33 -2.92
N TRP A 349 2.21 -29.37 -3.77
CA TRP A 349 2.24 -28.63 -5.03
C TRP A 349 1.09 -29.04 -5.96
N GLU A 350 0.77 -30.34 -6.02
CA GLU A 350 -0.43 -30.84 -6.71
C GLU A 350 -1.70 -30.14 -6.20
N GLN A 351 -1.87 -30.06 -4.87
CA GLN A 351 -3.05 -29.46 -4.28
C GLN A 351 -3.13 -27.96 -4.54
N ILE A 352 -1.99 -27.24 -4.52
CA ILE A 352 -1.91 -25.83 -4.91
C ILE A 352 -2.35 -25.66 -6.37
N ALA A 353 -1.85 -26.49 -7.28
CA ALA A 353 -2.25 -26.46 -8.69
C ALA A 353 -3.75 -26.75 -8.88
N ARG A 354 -4.30 -27.72 -8.15
CA ARG A 354 -5.72 -28.08 -8.17
C ARG A 354 -6.61 -26.96 -7.68
N ASP A 355 -6.27 -26.37 -6.53
CA ASP A 355 -7.03 -25.26 -5.94
C ASP A 355 -6.98 -24.01 -6.84
N TRP A 356 -5.82 -23.75 -7.46
CA TRP A 356 -5.68 -22.66 -8.41
C TRP A 356 -6.54 -22.86 -9.67
N LEU A 357 -6.56 -24.07 -10.23
CA LEU A 357 -7.41 -24.38 -11.38
C LEU A 357 -8.90 -24.26 -11.04
N ALA A 358 -9.31 -24.73 -9.86
CA ALA A 358 -10.68 -24.59 -9.40
C ALA A 358 -11.10 -23.12 -9.20
N ALA A 359 -10.15 -22.24 -8.88
CA ALA A 359 -10.40 -20.82 -8.67
C ALA A 359 -10.58 -20.01 -9.96
N GLN A 360 -10.12 -20.52 -11.13
CA GLN A 360 -10.14 -19.78 -12.41
C GLN A 360 -11.55 -19.42 -12.93
N GLY A 361 -12.61 -19.99 -12.34
CA GLY A 361 -13.99 -19.72 -12.75
C GLY A 361 -14.59 -18.43 -12.20
N SER A 362 -13.93 -17.72 -11.26
CA SER A 362 -14.46 -16.54 -10.60
C SER A 362 -13.34 -15.67 -10.05
N ASP A 363 -13.42 -14.35 -10.26
CA ASP A 363 -12.46 -13.38 -9.71
C ASP A 363 -12.41 -13.42 -8.17
N GLU A 364 -13.54 -13.67 -7.50
CA GLU A 364 -13.61 -13.82 -6.06
C GLU A 364 -12.83 -15.05 -5.59
N MET A 365 -12.95 -16.18 -6.29
CA MET A 365 -12.20 -17.40 -5.99
C MET A 365 -10.71 -17.24 -6.30
N LEU A 366 -10.36 -16.58 -7.41
CA LEU A 366 -8.98 -16.26 -7.76
C LEU A 366 -8.33 -15.32 -6.70
N ARG A 367 -9.07 -14.31 -6.25
CA ARG A 367 -8.64 -13.45 -5.15
C ARG A 367 -8.34 -14.25 -3.89
N ALA A 368 -9.28 -15.10 -3.48
CA ALA A 368 -9.09 -15.96 -2.32
C ALA A 368 -7.88 -16.88 -2.49
N ALA A 369 -7.72 -17.50 -3.67
CA ALA A 369 -6.59 -18.37 -3.98
C ALA A 369 -5.26 -17.59 -3.96
N ARG A 370 -5.18 -16.41 -4.59
CA ARG A 370 -3.97 -15.59 -4.60
C ARG A 370 -3.56 -15.17 -3.19
N ASN A 371 -4.50 -14.68 -2.40
CA ASN A 371 -4.22 -14.25 -1.04
C ASN A 371 -3.80 -15.42 -0.14
N THR A 372 -4.53 -16.56 -0.22
CA THR A 372 -4.34 -17.68 0.72
C THR A 372 -3.26 -18.68 0.29
N LEU A 373 -3.02 -18.86 -1.01
CA LEU A 373 -1.99 -19.77 -1.51
C LEU A 373 -0.65 -19.06 -1.75
N LEU A 374 -0.70 -17.85 -2.33
CA LEU A 374 0.53 -17.15 -2.68
C LEU A 374 0.99 -16.19 -1.57
N GLY A 375 0.08 -15.79 -0.68
CA GLY A 375 0.37 -14.74 0.29
C GLY A 375 0.61 -13.40 -0.39
N GLU A 376 -0.05 -13.17 -1.53
CA GLU A 376 0.07 -11.97 -2.34
C GLU A 376 -1.25 -11.21 -2.36
N THR A 377 -1.19 -9.89 -2.52
CA THR A 377 -2.37 -9.07 -2.66
C THR A 377 -3.07 -9.31 -3.99
N TRP A 378 -4.40 -9.20 -3.96
CA TRP A 378 -5.23 -9.18 -5.15
C TRP A 378 -5.20 -7.79 -5.78
N ILE A 379 -4.96 -7.75 -7.09
CA ILE A 379 -5.19 -6.56 -7.88
C ILE A 379 -6.59 -6.73 -8.47
N GLU A 380 -7.54 -5.94 -8.00
CA GLU A 380 -8.85 -5.94 -8.65
C GLU A 380 -8.68 -5.47 -10.09
N SER A 381 -9.22 -6.21 -11.04
CA SER A 381 -9.29 -5.81 -12.44
C SER A 381 -10.29 -4.65 -12.54
N GLY A 382 -9.80 -3.47 -12.21
CA GLY A 382 -10.53 -2.23 -12.36
C GLY A 382 -10.43 -1.72 -13.78
N GLU A 383 -11.24 -0.71 -14.06
CA GLU A 383 -11.28 -0.07 -15.36
C GLU A 383 -10.11 0.90 -15.61
N ALA A 384 -8.86 0.50 -15.36
CA ALA A 384 -7.69 1.29 -15.75
C ALA A 384 -7.20 0.91 -17.16
N PRO A 385 -6.89 1.87 -18.03
CA PRO A 385 -6.19 1.61 -19.28
C PRO A 385 -4.79 1.08 -19.03
N GLU A 386 -4.30 0.20 -19.92
CA GLU A 386 -2.91 -0.27 -19.86
C GLU A 386 -1.95 0.82 -20.32
N TRP A 387 -0.99 1.21 -19.49
CA TRP A 387 0.00 2.24 -19.81
C TRP A 387 0.88 1.87 -21.03
N GLN A 388 1.11 0.58 -21.28
CA GLN A 388 1.86 0.08 -22.44
C GLN A 388 1.16 0.46 -23.74
N ARG A 389 -0.16 0.26 -23.83
CA ARG A 389 -0.96 0.69 -24.99
C ARG A 389 -0.90 2.20 -25.20
N LEU A 390 -0.81 2.98 -24.13
CA LEU A 390 -0.65 4.43 -24.24
C LEU A 390 0.75 4.78 -24.73
N ALA A 391 1.78 4.04 -24.31
CA ALA A 391 3.14 4.21 -24.81
C ALA A 391 3.25 3.97 -26.32
N ASP A 392 2.56 2.95 -26.82
CA ASP A 392 2.54 2.60 -28.25
C ASP A 392 1.77 3.63 -29.10
N ARG A 393 0.90 4.43 -28.47
CA ARG A 393 0.08 5.46 -29.13
C ARG A 393 0.72 6.85 -29.16
N ARG A 394 1.89 7.02 -28.58
CA ARG A 394 2.61 8.30 -28.58
C ARG A 394 3.00 8.69 -30.01
N VAL A 395 2.92 9.98 -30.29
CA VAL A 395 3.25 10.54 -31.61
C VAL A 395 4.11 11.79 -31.46
N ALA A 396 5.04 12.01 -32.37
CA ALA A 396 5.76 13.27 -32.46
C ALA A 396 4.80 14.34 -32.92
N PHE A 397 4.69 15.45 -32.19
CA PHE A 397 3.90 16.60 -32.63
C PHE A 397 4.72 17.47 -33.57
N PRO A 398 4.11 18.04 -34.65
CA PRO A 398 4.82 18.91 -35.58
C PRO A 398 5.26 20.23 -34.95
N ALA A 399 4.59 20.68 -33.91
CA ALA A 399 4.94 21.80 -33.04
C ALA A 399 4.50 21.50 -31.60
N GLN A 400 4.82 22.39 -30.63
CA GLN A 400 4.38 22.21 -29.26
C GLN A 400 2.86 22.02 -29.14
N ILE A 401 2.10 22.83 -29.94
CA ILE A 401 0.65 22.74 -30.01
C ILE A 401 0.28 22.36 -31.45
N PRO A 402 -0.28 21.16 -31.70
CA PRO A 402 -0.80 20.76 -32.99
C PRO A 402 -1.97 21.66 -33.47
N ALA A 403 -2.24 21.66 -34.77
CA ALA A 403 -3.24 22.53 -35.43
C ALA A 403 -4.64 22.46 -34.78
N GLY A 404 -5.04 21.31 -34.22
CA GLY A 404 -6.32 21.15 -33.52
C GLY A 404 -6.40 21.80 -32.15
N GLY A 405 -5.28 22.22 -31.56
CA GLY A 405 -5.22 22.80 -30.21
C GLY A 405 -5.53 24.30 -30.21
N LEU A 406 -6.72 24.68 -29.74
CA LEU A 406 -7.26 26.04 -29.90
C LEU A 406 -7.14 26.92 -28.66
N PHE A 407 -6.94 26.36 -27.49
CA PHE A 407 -6.66 27.07 -26.24
C PHE A 407 -5.96 26.14 -25.22
N LEU A 408 -5.25 26.75 -24.28
CA LEU A 408 -4.45 26.02 -23.29
C LEU A 408 -5.05 26.12 -21.89
N THR A 409 -5.06 25.00 -21.15
CA THR A 409 -5.26 25.00 -19.71
C THR A 409 -4.19 24.17 -19.02
N ALA A 410 -3.97 24.46 -17.75
CA ALA A 410 -3.05 23.66 -16.93
C ALA A 410 -3.71 23.18 -15.64
N GLY A 411 -3.29 22.02 -15.19
CA GLY A 411 -3.56 21.51 -13.86
C GLY A 411 -2.28 21.44 -13.07
N ALA A 412 -2.31 21.92 -11.83
CA ALA A 412 -1.18 21.91 -10.93
C ALA A 412 -1.51 21.09 -9.67
N ASP A 413 -0.70 20.11 -9.39
CA ASP A 413 -0.76 19.30 -8.16
C ASP A 413 0.36 19.72 -7.19
N VAL A 414 -0.02 20.03 -5.94
CA VAL A 414 0.89 20.60 -4.94
C VAL A 414 1.31 19.51 -3.97
N GLN A 415 2.60 19.19 -3.96
CA GLN A 415 3.20 18.21 -3.09
C GLN A 415 4.11 18.88 -2.03
N LYS A 416 4.65 18.09 -1.11
CA LYS A 416 5.51 18.57 -0.03
C LYS A 416 6.81 19.21 -0.52
N ASP A 417 7.38 18.67 -1.60
CA ASP A 417 8.72 18.97 -2.10
C ASP A 417 8.73 19.50 -3.54
N ARG A 418 7.57 19.61 -4.19
CA ARG A 418 7.44 20.05 -5.57
C ARG A 418 6.02 20.47 -5.94
N ILE A 419 5.86 21.15 -7.07
CA ILE A 419 4.59 21.32 -7.77
C ILE A 419 4.72 20.71 -9.15
N GLU A 420 3.84 19.77 -9.50
CA GLU A 420 3.78 19.18 -10.85
C GLU A 420 2.66 19.84 -11.65
N VAL A 421 2.97 20.26 -12.88
CA VAL A 421 2.05 21.01 -13.75
C VAL A 421 2.00 20.38 -15.12
N ASP A 422 0.81 19.94 -15.55
CA ASP A 422 0.57 19.51 -16.91
C ASP A 422 -0.18 20.57 -17.70
N VAL A 423 0.34 20.94 -18.87
CA VAL A 423 -0.27 21.88 -19.83
C VAL A 423 -0.95 21.09 -20.93
N TRP A 424 -2.23 21.37 -21.16
CA TRP A 424 -3.06 20.69 -22.13
C TRP A 424 -3.66 21.66 -23.13
N ALA A 425 -3.53 21.35 -24.41
CA ALA A 425 -4.28 22.02 -25.48
C ALA A 425 -5.63 21.30 -25.67
N TRP A 426 -6.64 22.09 -26.05
CA TRP A 426 -8.00 21.63 -26.26
C TRP A 426 -8.54 22.12 -27.61
N GLY A 427 -9.24 21.22 -28.30
CA GLY A 427 -9.89 21.46 -29.55
C GLY A 427 -11.39 21.11 -29.52
N ARG A 428 -12.00 21.09 -30.71
CA ARG A 428 -13.39 20.70 -30.91
C ARG A 428 -13.69 19.32 -30.34
N GLY A 429 -14.87 19.15 -29.77
CA GLY A 429 -15.28 17.88 -29.19
C GLY A 429 -14.45 17.44 -27.97
N LEU A 430 -13.74 18.35 -27.31
CA LEU A 430 -12.82 18.07 -26.20
C LEU A 430 -11.65 17.16 -26.59
N GLU A 431 -11.29 17.10 -27.86
CA GLU A 431 -10.02 16.58 -28.32
C GLU A 431 -8.88 17.31 -27.60
N SER A 432 -7.82 16.63 -27.18
CA SER A 432 -6.80 17.24 -26.32
C SER A 432 -5.41 16.66 -26.55
N TRP A 433 -4.40 17.51 -26.34
CA TRP A 433 -2.97 17.20 -26.52
C TRP A 433 -2.19 17.59 -25.27
N LEU A 434 -1.34 16.70 -24.79
CA LEU A 434 -0.37 17.06 -23.75
C LEU A 434 0.72 17.92 -24.39
N VAL A 435 0.81 19.18 -23.97
CA VAL A 435 1.74 20.16 -24.52
C VAL A 435 3.04 20.23 -23.74
N ASP A 436 2.96 20.15 -22.43
CA ASP A 436 4.13 20.28 -21.54
C ASP A 436 3.88 19.58 -20.19
N HIS A 437 4.97 19.10 -19.57
CA HIS A 437 4.98 18.57 -18.21
C HIS A 437 6.11 19.23 -17.45
N ILE A 438 5.79 19.97 -16.40
CA ILE A 438 6.73 20.83 -15.69
C ILE A 438 6.75 20.44 -14.21
N VAL A 439 7.92 20.03 -13.73
CA VAL A 439 8.16 19.77 -12.32
C VAL A 439 8.91 20.95 -11.72
N ILE A 440 8.25 21.67 -10.83
CA ILE A 440 8.84 22.82 -10.11
C ILE A 440 9.32 22.30 -8.76
N PRO A 441 10.63 22.12 -8.52
CA PRO A 441 11.17 21.69 -7.25
C PRO A 441 11.01 22.78 -6.19
N GLY A 442 10.82 22.36 -4.93
CA GLY A 442 10.55 23.20 -3.79
C GLY A 442 9.08 23.09 -3.34
N GLY A 443 8.87 22.99 -2.04
CA GLY A 443 7.52 22.87 -1.47
C GLY A 443 6.81 24.21 -1.31
N PRO A 444 5.57 24.19 -0.77
CA PRO A 444 4.78 25.40 -0.51
C PRO A 444 5.43 26.43 0.40
N ASP A 445 6.41 26.03 1.20
CA ASP A 445 7.19 26.91 2.08
C ASP A 445 8.32 27.64 1.34
N ASP A 446 8.66 27.23 0.12
CA ASP A 446 9.71 27.85 -0.68
C ASP A 446 9.13 28.95 -1.58
N PRO A 447 9.46 30.25 -1.31
CA PRO A 447 9.00 31.36 -2.16
C PRO A 447 9.41 31.24 -3.63
N SER A 448 10.57 30.63 -3.94
CA SER A 448 11.07 30.46 -5.29
C SER A 448 10.20 29.54 -6.12
N CYS A 449 9.55 28.56 -5.49
CA CYS A 449 8.59 27.67 -6.12
C CYS A 449 7.38 28.45 -6.69
N TRP A 450 6.85 29.37 -5.88
CA TRP A 450 5.73 30.25 -6.29
C TRP A 450 6.11 31.28 -7.34
N GLU A 451 7.35 31.76 -7.34
CA GLU A 451 7.86 32.66 -8.37
C GLU A 451 7.95 31.96 -9.73
N LYS A 452 8.46 30.73 -9.75
CA LYS A 452 8.51 29.90 -10.98
C LYS A 452 7.11 29.57 -11.49
N LEU A 453 6.17 29.22 -10.59
CA LEU A 453 4.78 29.00 -10.98
C LEU A 453 4.11 30.28 -11.50
N THR A 454 4.48 31.45 -10.97
CA THR A 454 3.99 32.73 -11.48
C THR A 454 4.56 33.03 -12.88
N ALA A 455 5.85 32.76 -13.11
CA ALA A 455 6.47 32.92 -14.42
C ALA A 455 5.81 32.05 -15.50
N LEU A 456 5.39 30.81 -15.12
CA LEU A 456 4.67 29.89 -15.99
C LEU A 456 3.36 30.49 -16.53
N LEU A 457 2.65 31.31 -15.75
CA LEU A 457 1.40 31.95 -16.20
C LEU A 457 1.61 32.91 -17.41
N SER A 458 2.83 33.37 -17.62
CA SER A 458 3.22 34.23 -18.73
C SER A 458 3.99 33.52 -19.83
N GLN A 459 4.26 32.24 -19.66
CA GLN A 459 4.94 31.41 -20.65
C GLN A 459 4.08 31.23 -21.88
N THR A 460 4.72 31.09 -23.03
CA THR A 460 4.06 30.89 -24.33
C THR A 460 4.53 29.55 -24.92
N TRP A 461 3.62 28.91 -25.65
CA TRP A 461 3.90 27.70 -26.42
C TRP A 461 3.57 27.97 -27.90
N GLN A 462 4.43 27.44 -28.76
CA GLN A 462 4.30 27.65 -30.20
C GLN A 462 3.25 26.71 -30.81
N HIS A 463 2.28 27.30 -31.50
CA HIS A 463 1.29 26.59 -32.29
C HIS A 463 1.85 26.23 -33.66
N GLU A 464 1.37 25.14 -34.26
CA GLU A 464 1.79 24.66 -35.57
C GLU A 464 1.68 25.74 -36.66
N ASN A 465 0.68 26.63 -36.60
CA ASN A 465 0.49 27.76 -37.49
C ASN A 465 1.38 28.98 -37.18
N GLY A 466 2.36 28.84 -36.29
CA GLY A 466 3.31 29.88 -35.92
C GLY A 466 2.84 30.87 -34.85
N ALA A 467 1.59 30.80 -34.38
CA ALA A 467 1.09 31.64 -33.31
C ALA A 467 1.68 31.19 -31.93
N PHE A 468 1.81 32.14 -31.01
CA PHE A 468 2.19 31.85 -29.64
C PHE A 468 0.99 31.95 -28.71
N MET A 469 0.72 30.89 -27.96
CA MET A 469 -0.41 30.79 -27.05
C MET A 469 0.04 30.84 -25.60
N THR A 470 -0.75 31.51 -24.74
CA THR A 470 -0.59 31.53 -23.28
C THR A 470 -1.65 30.66 -22.62
N LEU A 471 -1.45 30.36 -21.33
CA LEU A 471 -2.47 29.67 -20.53
C LEU A 471 -3.74 30.53 -20.41
N ALA A 472 -4.86 29.99 -20.85
CA ALA A 472 -6.17 30.61 -20.65
C ALA A 472 -6.61 30.44 -19.18
N LYS A 473 -6.26 29.30 -18.53
CA LYS A 473 -6.54 29.06 -17.11
C LYS A 473 -5.66 27.97 -16.54
N LEU A 474 -5.20 28.18 -15.29
CA LEU A 474 -4.56 27.19 -14.45
C LEU A 474 -5.52 26.82 -13.31
N ALA A 475 -5.78 25.54 -13.08
CA ALA A 475 -6.42 25.02 -11.88
C ALA A 475 -5.35 24.42 -10.97
N ILE A 476 -5.30 24.86 -9.71
CA ILE A 476 -4.30 24.43 -8.73
C ILE A 476 -4.97 23.74 -7.55
N ASP A 477 -4.46 22.55 -7.19
CA ASP A 477 -4.96 21.81 -6.03
C ASP A 477 -4.76 22.56 -4.71
N THR A 478 -5.70 22.36 -3.79
CA THR A 478 -5.68 22.95 -2.44
C THR A 478 -5.70 21.86 -1.35
N GLY A 479 -5.44 20.61 -1.69
CA GLY A 479 -5.44 19.48 -0.75
C GLY A 479 -4.29 19.55 0.24
N TYR A 480 -3.11 19.97 -0.24
CA TYR A 480 -1.93 20.15 0.59
C TYR A 480 -1.62 21.65 0.77
N GLU A 481 -1.29 22.08 2.02
CA GLU A 481 -0.94 23.46 2.38
C GLU A 481 -1.87 24.54 1.75
N SER A 482 -3.17 24.34 1.89
CA SER A 482 -4.20 25.21 1.31
C SER A 482 -3.99 26.71 1.57
N ALA A 483 -3.41 27.07 2.74
CA ALA A 483 -3.14 28.47 3.11
C ALA A 483 -2.13 29.13 2.16
N ALA A 484 -1.05 28.42 1.79
CA ALA A 484 -0.04 28.92 0.86
C ALA A 484 -0.64 29.06 -0.55
N VAL A 485 -1.42 28.08 -1.02
CA VAL A 485 -2.11 28.14 -2.29
C VAL A 485 -3.06 29.34 -2.37
N TYR A 486 -3.87 29.58 -1.32
CA TYR A 486 -4.76 30.73 -1.28
C TYR A 486 -4.01 32.07 -1.24
N ALA A 487 -2.91 32.15 -0.49
CA ALA A 487 -2.09 33.36 -0.43
C ALA A 487 -1.47 33.71 -1.78
N TRP A 488 -0.99 32.70 -2.52
CA TRP A 488 -0.45 32.87 -3.86
C TRP A 488 -1.54 33.21 -4.87
N SER A 489 -2.61 32.43 -4.94
CA SER A 489 -3.67 32.57 -5.95
C SER A 489 -4.42 33.93 -5.87
N ARG A 490 -4.47 34.53 -4.69
CA ARG A 490 -5.05 35.87 -4.52
C ARG A 490 -4.26 36.98 -5.22
N LYS A 491 -2.94 36.80 -5.40
CA LYS A 491 -2.08 37.75 -6.11
C LYS A 491 -2.28 37.64 -7.63
N GLN A 492 -2.83 36.50 -8.08
CA GLN A 492 -3.09 36.22 -9.49
C GLN A 492 -4.55 36.59 -9.83
N GLY A 493 -4.80 36.85 -11.10
CA GLY A 493 -6.16 37.17 -11.56
C GLY A 493 -7.07 35.94 -11.53
N ILE A 494 -8.33 36.11 -11.06
CA ILE A 494 -9.34 35.03 -11.07
C ILE A 494 -9.63 34.51 -12.48
N ALA A 495 -9.43 35.35 -13.49
CA ALA A 495 -9.58 34.92 -14.87
C ALA A 495 -8.56 33.83 -15.23
N GLN A 496 -7.35 33.90 -14.68
CA GLN A 496 -6.23 33.03 -15.02
C GLN A 496 -6.01 31.87 -14.07
N VAL A 497 -6.25 32.06 -12.76
CA VAL A 497 -6.00 31.02 -11.74
C VAL A 497 -7.28 30.66 -11.01
N ALA A 498 -7.50 29.36 -10.87
CA ALA A 498 -8.62 28.75 -10.14
C ALA A 498 -8.09 27.78 -9.06
N PRO A 499 -8.06 28.16 -7.78
CA PRO A 499 -7.86 27.19 -6.70
C PRO A 499 -8.99 26.18 -6.70
N VAL A 500 -8.65 24.88 -6.70
CA VAL A 500 -9.61 23.78 -6.77
C VAL A 500 -9.45 22.86 -5.57
N LYS A 501 -10.55 22.24 -5.15
CA LYS A 501 -10.57 21.16 -4.18
C LYS A 501 -11.26 19.95 -4.77
N GLY A 502 -10.53 18.86 -4.88
CA GLY A 502 -11.08 17.57 -5.28
C GLY A 502 -12.07 17.05 -4.23
N LEU A 503 -13.19 16.53 -4.69
CA LEU A 503 -14.15 15.79 -3.88
C LEU A 503 -14.40 14.43 -4.53
N GLU A 504 -14.30 13.39 -3.72
CA GLU A 504 -14.59 12.02 -4.12
C GLU A 504 -16.10 11.76 -4.30
N GLY A 505 -16.41 10.69 -5.04
CA GLY A 505 -17.78 10.20 -5.25
C GLY A 505 -18.44 10.71 -6.53
N PHE A 506 -19.42 9.92 -7.01
CA PHE A 506 -20.16 10.17 -8.27
C PHE A 506 -21.45 10.96 -8.11
N ASN A 507 -21.90 11.21 -6.88
CA ASN A 507 -23.22 11.83 -6.59
C ASN A 507 -23.20 13.36 -6.65
N ARG A 508 -22.66 13.94 -7.74
CA ARG A 508 -22.61 15.39 -7.94
C ARG A 508 -23.40 15.80 -9.17
N ALA A 509 -24.26 16.80 -9.00
CA ALA A 509 -25.09 17.33 -10.08
C ALA A 509 -24.28 18.03 -11.18
N THR A 510 -23.10 18.58 -10.84
CA THR A 510 -22.19 19.25 -11.79
C THR A 510 -20.73 18.80 -11.54
N PRO A 511 -19.94 18.60 -12.59
CA PRO A 511 -18.53 18.23 -12.46
C PRO A 511 -17.68 19.27 -11.72
N VAL A 512 -18.00 20.57 -11.88
CA VAL A 512 -17.36 21.66 -11.14
C VAL A 512 -18.44 22.58 -10.59
N SER A 513 -18.30 22.97 -9.36
CA SER A 513 -19.17 23.94 -8.69
C SER A 513 -18.37 25.08 -8.05
N GLY A 514 -18.95 26.27 -8.00
CA GLY A 514 -18.30 27.45 -7.43
C GLY A 514 -18.15 28.60 -8.45
N PRO A 515 -17.34 29.63 -8.14
CA PRO A 515 -16.50 29.69 -6.93
C PRO A 515 -17.30 30.01 -5.66
N THR A 516 -16.90 29.34 -4.57
CA THR A 516 -17.33 29.69 -3.22
C THR A 516 -16.26 30.52 -2.53
N PHE A 517 -16.69 31.41 -1.60
CA PHE A 517 -15.72 32.16 -0.81
C PHE A 517 -15.30 31.37 0.44
N VAL A 518 -14.00 31.23 0.64
CA VAL A 518 -13.41 30.58 1.80
C VAL A 518 -12.55 31.56 2.60
N ASP A 519 -12.39 31.33 3.87
CA ASP A 519 -11.48 32.10 4.71
C ASP A 519 -10.04 31.76 4.33
N ALA A 520 -9.18 32.78 4.28
CA ALA A 520 -7.77 32.60 3.97
C ALA A 520 -6.92 33.22 5.08
N THR A 521 -5.78 32.60 5.41
CA THR A 521 -4.79 33.17 6.30
C THR A 521 -3.68 33.80 5.46
N VAL A 522 -3.42 35.11 5.69
CA VAL A 522 -2.36 35.84 4.98
C VAL A 522 -1.54 36.58 6.04
N ASN A 523 -0.23 36.35 6.07
CA ASN A 523 0.69 36.93 7.06
C ASN A 523 0.19 36.75 8.51
N GLY A 524 -0.29 35.56 8.85
CA GLY A 524 -0.82 35.25 10.19
C GLY A 524 -2.19 35.86 10.53
N ARG A 525 -2.81 36.61 9.61
CA ARG A 525 -4.14 37.22 9.82
C ARG A 525 -5.21 36.44 9.04
N LYS A 526 -6.28 36.03 9.73
CA LYS A 526 -7.44 35.41 9.14
C LYS A 526 -8.31 36.45 8.41
N LEU A 527 -8.45 36.28 7.11
CA LEU A 527 -9.30 37.11 6.24
C LEU A 527 -10.59 36.32 5.92
N LYS A 528 -11.71 36.81 6.41
CA LYS A 528 -13.01 36.25 6.05
C LYS A 528 -13.27 36.42 4.54
N ARG A 529 -13.74 35.34 3.88
CA ARG A 529 -13.96 35.29 2.43
C ARG A 529 -12.71 35.70 1.62
N GLY A 530 -11.53 35.33 2.14
CA GLY A 530 -10.24 35.78 1.61
C GLY A 530 -9.84 35.13 0.30
N ALA A 531 -10.34 33.99 -0.07
CA ALA A 531 -10.06 33.29 -1.33
C ALA A 531 -11.33 32.77 -1.98
N ARG A 532 -11.25 32.48 -3.28
CA ARG A 532 -12.30 31.83 -4.06
C ARG A 532 -11.87 30.40 -4.32
N LEU A 533 -12.75 29.43 -4.11
CA LEU A 533 -12.50 28.01 -4.25
C LEU A 533 -13.53 27.38 -5.17
N TRP A 534 -13.08 26.58 -6.13
CA TRP A 534 -13.93 25.71 -6.92
C TRP A 534 -13.86 24.30 -6.38
N THR A 535 -14.98 23.60 -6.41
CA THR A 535 -15.07 22.21 -6.03
C THR A 535 -15.15 21.34 -7.27
N VAL A 536 -14.28 20.35 -7.40
CA VAL A 536 -14.16 19.47 -8.56
C VAL A 536 -14.59 18.05 -8.18
N ALA A 537 -15.54 17.48 -8.91
CA ALA A 537 -15.91 16.07 -8.82
C ALA A 537 -14.83 15.21 -9.51
N THR A 538 -13.76 14.87 -8.78
CA THR A 538 -12.61 14.16 -9.35
C THR A 538 -12.98 12.82 -9.95
N ALA A 539 -13.89 12.07 -9.31
CA ALA A 539 -14.38 10.79 -9.81
C ALA A 539 -14.98 10.87 -11.23
N THR A 540 -15.71 11.95 -11.52
CA THR A 540 -16.33 12.17 -12.84
C THR A 540 -15.27 12.40 -13.90
N PHE A 541 -14.29 13.28 -13.65
CA PHE A 541 -13.24 13.57 -14.62
C PHE A 541 -12.22 12.44 -14.76
N LYS A 542 -11.95 11.66 -13.72
CA LYS A 542 -11.16 10.43 -13.82
C LYS A 542 -11.85 9.42 -14.75
N ALA A 543 -13.16 9.19 -14.56
CA ALA A 543 -13.93 8.29 -15.43
C ALA A 543 -13.98 8.80 -16.88
N GLU A 544 -14.15 10.11 -17.11
CA GLU A 544 -14.09 10.74 -18.41
C GLU A 544 -12.72 10.55 -19.06
N THR A 545 -11.62 10.82 -18.33
CA THR A 545 -10.25 10.66 -18.82
C THR A 545 -9.99 9.21 -19.24
N TYR A 546 -10.38 8.24 -18.42
CA TYR A 546 -10.17 6.82 -18.74
C TYR A 546 -11.01 6.35 -19.91
N ARG A 547 -12.24 6.85 -20.05
CA ARG A 547 -13.05 6.63 -21.26
C ARG A 547 -12.37 7.16 -22.51
N TYR A 548 -11.81 8.37 -22.45
CA TYR A 548 -11.12 9.02 -23.57
C TYR A 548 -9.78 8.33 -23.90
N LEU A 549 -9.05 7.84 -22.92
CA LEU A 549 -7.83 7.05 -23.13
C LEU A 549 -8.09 5.70 -23.82
N ARG A 550 -9.32 5.17 -23.75
CA ARG A 550 -9.73 3.93 -24.44
C ARG A 550 -10.21 4.14 -25.88
N ILE A 551 -10.43 5.38 -26.30
CA ILE A 551 -10.85 5.67 -27.68
C ILE A 551 -9.78 5.14 -28.64
N GLU A 552 -10.21 4.30 -29.59
CA GLU A 552 -9.33 3.80 -30.65
C GLU A 552 -9.03 4.93 -31.65
N ARG A 553 -7.77 5.08 -32.02
CA ARG A 553 -7.35 6.03 -33.04
C ARG A 553 -7.75 5.49 -34.40
N PRO A 554 -8.31 6.32 -35.32
CA PRO A 554 -8.48 5.94 -36.72
C PRO A 554 -7.14 5.52 -37.32
N SER A 555 -7.18 4.63 -38.32
CA SER A 555 -5.97 4.24 -39.03
C SER A 555 -5.38 5.43 -39.80
N ASP A 556 -4.08 5.39 -40.11
CA ASP A 556 -3.44 6.43 -40.87
C ASP A 556 -4.05 6.55 -42.29
N GLU A 557 -4.61 5.46 -42.82
CA GLU A 557 -5.36 5.46 -44.07
C GLU A 557 -6.69 6.21 -43.96
N ASP A 558 -7.44 6.02 -42.87
CA ASP A 558 -8.69 6.73 -42.59
C ASP A 558 -8.46 8.22 -42.39
N LEU A 559 -7.40 8.60 -41.67
CA LEU A 559 -6.99 9.99 -41.46
C LEU A 559 -6.60 10.66 -42.81
N ALA A 560 -5.87 9.94 -43.66
CA ALA A 560 -5.51 10.43 -45.00
C ALA A 560 -6.74 10.61 -45.91
N GLN A 561 -7.83 9.87 -45.66
CA GLN A 561 -9.10 10.04 -46.35
C GLN A 561 -9.99 11.14 -45.75
N GLY A 562 -9.49 11.87 -44.74
CA GLY A 562 -10.18 12.99 -44.09
C GLY A 562 -11.10 12.60 -42.93
N MET A 563 -10.97 11.37 -42.39
CA MET A 563 -11.68 11.01 -41.15
C MET A 563 -11.13 11.80 -39.98
N ALA A 564 -12.00 12.47 -39.21
CA ALA A 564 -11.61 13.18 -38.00
C ALA A 564 -11.45 12.21 -36.81
N HIS A 565 -10.61 12.60 -35.85
CA HIS A 565 -10.55 11.88 -34.58
C HIS A 565 -11.90 11.94 -33.85
N PRO A 566 -12.29 10.87 -33.16
CA PRO A 566 -13.50 10.86 -32.32
C PRO A 566 -13.41 11.92 -31.22
N ALA A 567 -14.57 12.48 -30.83
CA ALA A 567 -14.63 13.46 -29.75
C ALA A 567 -14.04 12.88 -28.44
N GLY A 568 -13.23 13.69 -27.74
CA GLY A 568 -12.54 13.29 -26.52
C GLY A 568 -11.21 12.58 -26.74
N THR A 569 -10.76 12.36 -27.98
CA THR A 569 -9.44 11.74 -28.22
C THR A 569 -8.34 12.48 -27.48
N ILE A 570 -7.48 11.73 -26.78
CA ILE A 570 -6.31 12.23 -26.06
C ILE A 570 -5.06 11.85 -26.86
N HIS A 571 -4.27 12.87 -27.24
CA HIS A 571 -3.00 12.71 -27.93
C HIS A 571 -1.85 12.87 -26.94
N LEU A 572 -0.92 11.93 -26.98
CA LEU A 572 0.24 11.90 -26.11
C LEU A 572 1.50 12.09 -26.94
N PRO A 573 2.39 13.03 -26.59
CA PRO A 573 3.63 13.27 -27.30
C PRO A 573 4.63 12.12 -27.08
N ASP A 574 5.58 11.97 -27.98
CA ASP A 574 6.63 10.95 -27.94
C ASP A 574 7.57 11.09 -26.71
N TRP A 575 7.75 12.32 -26.21
CA TRP A 575 8.54 12.60 -25.02
C TRP A 575 7.87 12.22 -23.69
N ALA A 576 6.54 11.96 -23.66
CA ALA A 576 5.87 11.48 -22.44
C ALA A 576 6.44 10.12 -22.04
N ASP A 577 7.20 10.09 -20.95
CA ASP A 577 7.92 8.90 -20.52
C ASP A 577 7.03 7.84 -19.88
N SER A 578 7.60 6.66 -19.62
CA SER A 578 6.85 5.56 -19.05
C SER A 578 6.40 5.83 -17.61
N GLU A 579 7.12 6.66 -16.86
CA GLU A 579 6.75 6.98 -15.47
C GLU A 579 5.55 7.93 -15.44
N TRP A 580 5.54 8.95 -16.28
CA TRP A 580 4.39 9.83 -16.43
C TRP A 580 3.14 9.07 -16.90
N LEU A 581 3.28 8.16 -17.88
CA LEU A 581 2.17 7.32 -18.35
C LEU A 581 1.61 6.41 -17.25
N LYS A 582 2.47 5.86 -16.41
CA LYS A 582 2.06 5.05 -15.27
C LYS A 582 1.34 5.87 -14.20
N GLN A 583 1.71 7.14 -14.00
CA GLN A 583 1.00 8.05 -13.12
C GLN A 583 -0.36 8.46 -13.67
N LEU A 584 -0.48 8.64 -14.99
CA LEU A 584 -1.75 8.97 -15.66
C LEU A 584 -2.81 7.87 -15.46
N VAL A 585 -2.40 6.61 -15.33
CA VAL A 585 -3.28 5.45 -15.07
C VAL A 585 -3.03 4.83 -13.70
N ALA A 586 -2.60 5.64 -12.73
CA ALA A 586 -2.21 5.18 -11.40
C ALA A 586 -3.39 4.74 -10.52
N GLU A 587 -4.63 4.94 -10.95
CA GLU A 587 -5.82 4.56 -10.22
C GLU A 587 -6.72 3.66 -11.07
N GLN A 588 -7.61 2.92 -10.43
CA GLN A 588 -8.63 2.12 -11.10
C GLN A 588 -9.99 2.32 -10.45
N LEU A 589 -11.05 2.24 -11.24
CA LEU A 589 -12.42 2.24 -10.73
C LEU A 589 -12.81 0.81 -10.37
N VAL A 590 -13.10 0.57 -9.09
CA VAL A 590 -13.52 -0.72 -8.58
C VAL A 590 -14.93 -0.66 -8.02
N THR A 591 -15.67 -1.75 -8.14
CA THR A 591 -16.98 -1.90 -7.51
C THR A 591 -16.81 -2.68 -6.22
N ILE A 592 -16.92 -1.99 -5.09
CA ILE A 592 -16.91 -2.60 -3.76
C ILE A 592 -18.34 -2.76 -3.24
N ARG A 593 -18.58 -3.74 -2.36
CA ARG A 593 -19.83 -3.87 -1.65
C ARG A 593 -19.69 -3.32 -0.24
N ASP A 594 -20.60 -2.44 0.16
CA ASP A 594 -20.65 -1.94 1.53
C ASP A 594 -21.06 -3.05 2.51
N ARG A 595 -21.03 -2.77 3.81
CA ARG A 595 -21.42 -3.72 4.86
C ARG A 595 -22.87 -4.18 4.77
N ARG A 596 -23.70 -3.50 3.97
CA ARG A 596 -25.12 -3.81 3.71
C ARG A 596 -25.33 -4.54 2.39
N GLY A 597 -24.24 -4.85 1.64
CA GLY A 597 -24.29 -5.55 0.37
C GLY A 597 -24.55 -4.67 -0.86
N TYR A 598 -24.70 -3.35 -0.71
CA TYR A 598 -24.90 -2.44 -1.84
C TYR A 598 -23.58 -2.22 -2.59
N ALA A 599 -23.65 -2.30 -3.92
CA ALA A 599 -22.52 -2.00 -4.79
C ALA A 599 -22.21 -0.49 -4.77
N ARG A 600 -20.98 -0.12 -4.48
CA ARG A 600 -20.45 1.24 -4.55
C ARG A 600 -19.22 1.25 -5.43
N GLN A 601 -19.15 2.22 -6.34
CA GLN A 601 -17.95 2.46 -7.13
C GLN A 601 -17.00 3.40 -6.38
N GLU A 602 -15.72 3.04 -6.37
CA GLU A 602 -14.67 3.79 -5.67
C GLU A 602 -13.39 3.75 -6.49
N TRP A 603 -12.66 4.88 -6.50
CA TRP A 603 -11.33 4.94 -7.11
C TRP A 603 -10.29 4.40 -6.15
N GLN A 604 -9.51 3.43 -6.62
CA GLN A 604 -8.44 2.78 -5.86
C GLN A 604 -7.10 3.09 -6.50
N LYS A 605 -6.14 3.58 -5.67
CA LYS A 605 -4.76 3.79 -6.12
C LYS A 605 -4.07 2.45 -6.39
N LEU A 606 -3.46 2.33 -7.56
CA LEU A 606 -2.57 1.24 -7.95
C LEU A 606 -1.10 1.55 -7.63
N ARG A 607 -0.77 2.85 -7.46
CA ARG A 607 0.56 3.38 -7.22
C ARG A 607 0.50 4.53 -6.25
N GLU A 608 1.61 4.80 -5.57
CA GLU A 608 1.74 5.95 -4.68
C GLU A 608 1.65 7.27 -5.46
N ARG A 609 2.40 7.37 -6.55
CA ARG A 609 2.44 8.55 -7.43
C ARG A 609 1.32 8.53 -8.45
N ASN A 610 0.47 9.57 -8.44
CA ASN A 610 -0.66 9.77 -9.35
C ASN A 610 -0.78 11.23 -9.84
N GLU A 611 0.28 12.02 -9.69
CA GLU A 611 0.27 13.46 -9.94
C GLU A 611 -0.15 13.81 -11.38
N ALA A 612 0.27 13.03 -12.40
CA ALA A 612 -0.14 13.22 -13.79
C ALA A 612 -1.66 13.04 -13.98
N LEU A 613 -2.30 12.09 -13.27
CA LEU A 613 -3.75 11.92 -13.33
C LEU A 613 -4.47 13.11 -12.68
N ASP A 614 -4.01 13.55 -11.51
CA ASP A 614 -4.62 14.66 -10.80
C ASP A 614 -4.42 15.98 -11.56
N ALA A 615 -3.22 16.24 -12.11
CA ALA A 615 -2.95 17.39 -13.01
C ALA A 615 -3.85 17.36 -14.24
N ARG A 616 -4.06 16.19 -14.89
CA ARG A 616 -5.00 16.04 -16.00
C ARG A 616 -6.44 16.39 -15.61
N VAL A 617 -6.90 15.89 -14.45
CA VAL A 617 -8.24 16.17 -13.91
C VAL A 617 -8.43 17.67 -13.66
N TYR A 618 -7.43 18.34 -13.11
CA TYR A 618 -7.50 19.77 -12.85
C TYR A 618 -7.39 20.61 -14.11
N ALA A 619 -6.56 20.23 -15.09
CA ALA A 619 -6.53 20.87 -16.40
C ALA A 619 -7.89 20.78 -17.10
N ARG A 620 -8.55 19.64 -17.01
CA ARG A 620 -9.91 19.44 -17.54
C ARG A 620 -10.96 20.27 -16.80
N ALA A 621 -10.83 20.38 -15.48
CA ALA A 621 -11.68 21.26 -14.67
C ALA A 621 -11.50 22.74 -15.06
N ALA A 622 -10.27 23.18 -15.36
CA ALA A 622 -9.99 24.51 -15.89
C ALA A 622 -10.68 24.76 -17.24
N ALA A 623 -10.64 23.80 -18.16
CA ALA A 623 -11.36 23.87 -19.43
C ALA A 623 -12.88 23.96 -19.22
N TRP A 624 -13.45 23.20 -18.29
CA TRP A 624 -14.86 23.27 -17.93
C TRP A 624 -15.25 24.65 -17.34
N ILE A 625 -14.40 25.24 -16.48
CA ILE A 625 -14.60 26.58 -15.90
C ILE A 625 -14.60 27.65 -17.00
N LEU A 626 -13.75 27.52 -18.02
CA LEU A 626 -13.74 28.41 -19.22
C LEU A 626 -15.01 28.26 -20.07
N GLY A 627 -15.71 27.13 -19.93
CA GLY A 627 -16.95 26.88 -20.67
C GLY A 627 -16.79 26.00 -21.91
N ALA A 628 -15.67 25.26 -22.05
CA ALA A 628 -15.38 24.41 -23.22
C ALA A 628 -16.52 23.44 -23.56
N ASP A 629 -17.20 22.88 -22.55
CA ASP A 629 -18.37 22.00 -22.74
C ASP A 629 -19.62 22.70 -23.27
N ARG A 630 -19.63 24.02 -23.32
CA ARG A 630 -20.77 24.86 -23.69
C ARG A 630 -20.47 25.81 -24.85
N PHE A 631 -19.26 25.69 -25.43
CA PHE A 631 -18.89 26.51 -26.58
C PHE A 631 -19.78 26.17 -27.77
N ASP A 632 -20.39 27.21 -28.35
CA ASP A 632 -21.15 27.12 -29.58
C ASP A 632 -20.22 27.19 -30.81
N GLU A 633 -20.77 26.99 -31.99
CA GLU A 633 -20.03 27.02 -33.25
C GLU A 633 -19.35 28.38 -33.51
N ARG A 634 -19.94 29.47 -33.03
CA ARG A 634 -19.38 30.81 -33.15
C ARG A 634 -18.10 30.96 -32.34
N MET A 635 -18.10 30.41 -31.08
CA MET A 635 -16.94 30.45 -30.21
C MET A 635 -15.79 29.59 -30.77
N TRP A 636 -16.09 28.39 -31.27
CA TRP A 636 -15.09 27.52 -31.88
C TRP A 636 -14.45 28.20 -33.09
N ARG A 637 -15.23 28.79 -34.02
CA ARG A 637 -14.71 29.54 -35.15
C ARG A 637 -13.89 30.78 -34.75
N GLN A 638 -14.21 31.39 -33.61
CA GLN A 638 -13.41 32.49 -33.08
C GLN A 638 -12.05 32.00 -32.61
N LEU A 639 -11.99 30.89 -31.87
CA LEU A 639 -10.74 30.29 -31.41
C LEU A 639 -9.88 29.83 -32.59
N GLU A 640 -10.46 29.19 -33.59
CA GLU A 640 -9.76 28.77 -34.81
C GLU A 640 -9.13 29.98 -35.55
N ARG A 641 -9.86 31.08 -35.69
CA ARG A 641 -9.30 32.31 -36.28
C ARG A 641 -8.16 32.90 -35.44
N GLN A 642 -8.27 32.85 -34.12
CA GLN A 642 -7.21 33.31 -33.22
C GLN A 642 -5.97 32.43 -33.28
N ALA A 643 -6.13 31.13 -33.49
CA ALA A 643 -5.06 30.17 -33.69
C ALA A 643 -4.49 30.17 -35.10
N GLY A 644 -5.05 30.95 -36.03
CA GLY A 644 -4.61 31.00 -37.44
C GLY A 644 -4.99 29.73 -38.23
N VAL A 645 -5.98 28.96 -37.77
CA VAL A 645 -6.49 27.79 -38.48
C VAL A 645 -7.47 28.28 -39.53
N GLU A 646 -7.11 28.19 -40.81
CA GLU A 646 -8.05 28.43 -41.91
C GLU A 646 -9.08 27.31 -41.95
N THR A 647 -10.33 27.61 -41.66
CA THR A 647 -11.44 26.69 -41.90
C THR A 647 -11.54 26.46 -43.41
N VAL A 648 -11.17 25.27 -43.88
CA VAL A 648 -11.59 24.79 -45.20
C VAL A 648 -13.11 24.71 -45.15
N THR A 649 -13.75 25.74 -45.65
CA THR A 649 -15.21 25.79 -45.82
C THR A 649 -15.57 24.65 -46.75
N ALA A 650 -16.23 23.61 -46.22
CA ALA A 650 -16.86 22.59 -47.05
C ALA A 650 -17.67 23.30 -48.13
N ALA A 651 -17.35 23.03 -49.40
CA ALA A 651 -17.93 23.66 -50.58
C ALA A 651 -19.44 23.79 -50.45
N ALA A 652 -19.94 25.01 -50.62
CA ALA A 652 -21.34 25.30 -50.63
C ALA A 652 -22.04 24.36 -51.65
N LYS A 653 -23.07 23.67 -51.21
CA LYS A 653 -24.00 23.00 -52.12
C LYS A 653 -24.53 24.00 -53.12
N PRO A 654 -24.59 23.68 -54.42
CA PRO A 654 -25.13 24.60 -55.41
C PRO A 654 -26.59 24.94 -55.10
N GLU A 655 -26.89 26.23 -55.06
CA GLU A 655 -28.26 26.74 -54.98
C GLU A 655 -29.06 26.22 -56.18
N THR A 656 -30.07 25.42 -55.90
CA THR A 656 -31.13 25.13 -56.87
C THR A 656 -32.12 26.28 -56.87
N ALA A 657 -32.42 26.76 -58.05
CA ALA A 657 -33.28 27.91 -58.41
C ALA A 657 -34.68 27.85 -57.79
N PRO A 658 -35.37 28.98 -57.67
CA PRO A 658 -36.61 29.11 -56.90
C PRO A 658 -37.80 28.49 -57.62
N THR A 659 -38.54 27.63 -56.94
CA THR A 659 -39.88 27.20 -57.38
C THR A 659 -40.95 27.85 -56.50
N THR A 660 -41.79 28.54 -57.19
CA THR A 660 -43.09 29.17 -56.89
C THR A 660 -43.76 28.82 -55.57
N GLU A 661 -44.23 29.87 -54.84
CA GLU A 661 -45.13 29.83 -53.72
C GLU A 661 -46.46 29.15 -54.04
N PRO A 662 -47.10 28.57 -53.02
CA PRO A 662 -48.53 28.71 -52.83
C PRO A 662 -48.89 29.25 -51.44
N GLN A 663 -49.76 30.16 -51.52
CA GLN A 663 -50.64 30.85 -50.55
C GLN A 663 -50.80 30.35 -49.12
N ALA A 664 -50.86 31.36 -48.25
CA ALA A 664 -51.14 31.35 -46.86
C ALA A 664 -52.43 30.61 -46.43
N GLY A 665 -52.27 29.64 -45.56
CA GLY A 665 -53.34 29.15 -44.68
C GLY A 665 -53.06 29.61 -43.25
N ARG A 666 -53.95 30.49 -42.71
CA ARG A 666 -53.94 30.90 -41.29
C ARG A 666 -54.11 29.69 -40.43
N ILE A 667 -53.14 29.37 -39.59
CA ILE A 667 -53.26 28.41 -38.48
C ILE A 667 -53.34 29.22 -37.19
N THR A 668 -54.48 29.14 -36.52
CA THR A 668 -54.76 29.70 -35.20
C THR A 668 -54.07 28.83 -34.12
N ALA A 669 -53.36 29.50 -33.22
CA ALA A 669 -52.67 28.87 -32.12
C ALA A 669 -53.65 28.23 -31.11
N PRO A 670 -53.36 27.04 -30.59
CA PRO A 670 -54.22 26.44 -29.51
C PRO A 670 -53.93 27.10 -28.16
N ARG A 671 -55.06 27.42 -27.48
CA ARG A 671 -55.07 27.99 -26.13
C ARG A 671 -54.36 27.05 -25.16
N ARG A 672 -53.46 27.57 -24.32
CA ARG A 672 -52.87 26.92 -23.16
C ARG A 672 -53.98 26.54 -22.15
N ARG A 673 -54.16 25.24 -21.92
CA ARG A 673 -54.89 24.72 -20.77
C ARG A 673 -53.97 24.78 -19.55
N GLY A 674 -54.36 25.52 -18.52
CA GLY A 674 -53.69 25.54 -17.23
C GLY A 674 -53.83 24.19 -16.51
N TRP A 675 -52.72 23.69 -16.05
CA TRP A 675 -52.70 22.53 -15.17
C TRP A 675 -53.02 23.00 -13.75
N LYS A 676 -54.13 22.43 -13.15
CA LYS A 676 -54.41 22.53 -11.74
C LYS A 676 -53.63 21.43 -11.02
N VAL A 677 -52.73 21.83 -10.15
CA VAL A 677 -52.05 20.93 -9.21
C VAL A 677 -53.00 20.76 -8.02
N SER A 678 -53.50 19.54 -7.79
CA SER A 678 -54.16 19.17 -6.55
C SER A 678 -53.12 18.62 -5.57
N THR A 679 -52.98 19.27 -4.42
CA THR A 679 -52.23 18.73 -3.27
C THR A 679 -53.05 17.67 -2.57
N PRO A 680 -52.52 16.48 -2.29
CA PRO A 680 -53.20 15.54 -1.40
C PRO A 680 -53.02 15.98 0.06
N ARG A 681 -54.16 16.10 0.77
CA ARG A 681 -54.21 16.16 2.24
C ARG A 681 -53.87 14.77 2.77
N TYR A 682 -52.76 14.66 3.51
CA TYR A 682 -52.53 13.63 4.50
C TYR A 682 -51.79 14.30 5.65
N MET A 683 -52.54 14.65 6.70
CA MET A 683 -52.18 14.65 8.12
C MET A 683 -53.37 15.30 8.89
N GLU A 684 -54.24 14.49 9.39
CA GLU A 684 -54.83 14.58 10.71
C GLU A 684 -54.46 13.35 11.50
#